data_5886c984b18b591b19ff40754aa11a64
#
_entry.id   5886c984b18b591b19ff40754aa11a64
#
_cell.length_a   1.000
_cell.length_b   1.000
_cell.length_c   1.000
_cell.angle_alpha   90.00
_cell.angle_beta   90.00
_cell.angle_gamma   90.00
#
_symmetry.space_group_name_H-M   'P 1'
#
loop_
_entity.id
_entity.type
_entity.pdbx_description
1 polymer ?
#
loop_
_entity_poly.entity_id
_entity_poly.type
_entity_poly.pdbx_seq_one_letter_code
_entity_poly.pdbx_strand_id
1 'polypeptide(L)'
;MPETMEETPKPQRQRLVLVGNGMAGVRTLEELLKIAPELYDITVFGAEPHPNYNRILLSPVLAGEQTLEEIILNPLSWYEENGITLHLGEKVTKIDRVRRQVVAEDGTTADYDRLLIATGSKPFILPVPGKELDGVIAYRDIADTQAMIAAAEKYQHAVVIGGGLLGLEAANGLMLRGMQVTVVHLGDWLMERQLDDQAGELLRKSLQARGLKFRLATQTEALIGDKDAGQAGRVMAVRFKDGSEIPADLVVMAAGIRPNTELAERAGLHCNRGIVVTDTLQTVTDPRIYAVGECAAHRGVAYGLVAPLFEQGKVCATHLAEFGIGRYQGSQTSTKLKVTGIDLFSAGDFMGAASGGPDADKFEEIVMSDPFAGVYKKLVIKNDQLVGACLYGDTVDGSWYFKLLRDGRKIADIRDKLMFGESNIGDGGHQGQNKAAAMADTDEVCGCNGVTKGSICKAIKEKGLFTLDEVRKQTKASASCGSCTGLVEQLLMFTAGGDYSATPKKKAICGCTEMSHQEVRDAIVDRHLTSLDQVYTTLDWKSPNGCATCRPALNYYLISSWPKEAQDDPQSRAINERSHANIQKDGSYSVIPRMWGGETNSSELRRIADVVDKYKIPTVKVTGGQRIDLLGVKKEDLVNVWKDIGMPSGHAYAKALRTVKTCVGSEWCRMGTQDSTQMGKDLERALWRMYAPHKVKLAVSGCPRNCAESGIKDVGVIGVDSGWELYVGGNGGIKTEVAHFFCKVKTPQEVLEYSGAFLQLYRKEGWYLERTCHYISRVGLDSVKKKILDDHEGRQALWAELQYALDGEPDPWFEFDKAKVDLRQFEAL
;
A
#
# COMPACT_ATOMS: atom_id res chain seq x y z
N MET A 1 6.00 -20.64 -55.20
CA MET A 1 7.04 -20.67 -54.14
C MET A 1 6.78 -19.43 -53.30
N PRO A 2 6.49 -19.56 -52.03
CA PRO A 2 6.42 -18.39 -51.14
C PRO A 2 7.84 -17.95 -50.81
N GLU A 3 8.13 -16.68 -51.01
CA GLU A 3 9.36 -16.03 -50.61
C GLU A 3 9.52 -16.17 -49.09
N THR A 4 10.64 -16.74 -48.68
CA THR A 4 11.07 -16.75 -47.29
C THR A 4 11.36 -15.31 -46.89
N MET A 5 10.53 -14.77 -45.98
CA MET A 5 10.84 -13.51 -45.30
C MET A 5 12.14 -13.73 -44.50
N GLU A 6 13.23 -13.08 -44.94
CA GLU A 6 14.46 -12.96 -44.17
C GLU A 6 14.11 -12.26 -42.84
N GLU A 7 14.31 -12.98 -41.74
CA GLU A 7 14.26 -12.37 -40.40
C GLU A 7 15.31 -11.23 -40.36
N THR A 8 14.85 -10.02 -40.17
CA THR A 8 15.74 -8.89 -39.89
C THR A 8 16.57 -9.24 -38.66
N PRO A 9 17.93 -9.14 -38.73
CA PRO A 9 18.77 -9.46 -37.57
C PRO A 9 18.36 -8.58 -36.36
N LYS A 10 18.08 -9.22 -35.23
CA LYS A 10 17.81 -8.50 -33.95
C LYS A 10 18.97 -7.55 -33.69
N PRO A 11 18.72 -6.28 -33.32
CA PRO A 11 19.79 -5.34 -33.04
C PRO A 11 20.64 -5.91 -31.87
N GLN A 12 21.97 -5.86 -32.05
CA GLN A 12 22.93 -6.35 -31.06
C GLN A 12 22.73 -5.52 -29.76
N ARG A 13 22.46 -6.18 -28.64
CA ARG A 13 22.31 -5.53 -27.32
C ARG A 13 23.61 -4.81 -26.94
N GLN A 14 23.49 -3.64 -26.33
CA GLN A 14 24.63 -2.95 -25.72
C GLN A 14 25.02 -3.63 -24.40
N ARG A 15 26.28 -3.51 -23.98
CA ARG A 15 26.76 -4.06 -22.72
C ARG A 15 26.71 -3.00 -21.63
N LEU A 16 25.93 -3.25 -20.57
CA LEU A 16 25.87 -2.39 -19.39
C LEU A 16 26.55 -3.12 -18.19
N VAL A 17 27.59 -2.51 -17.64
CA VAL A 17 28.21 -3.01 -16.43
C VAL A 17 27.81 -2.12 -15.25
N LEU A 18 27.29 -2.73 -14.18
CA LEU A 18 27.05 -2.09 -12.88
C LEU A 18 28.13 -2.50 -11.88
N VAL A 19 28.82 -1.52 -11.29
CA VAL A 19 29.77 -1.73 -10.20
C VAL A 19 29.16 -1.30 -8.88
N GLY A 20 28.81 -2.26 -8.04
CA GLY A 20 28.12 -2.08 -6.76
C GLY A 20 26.69 -2.59 -6.79
N ASN A 21 26.45 -3.73 -6.11
CA ASN A 21 25.14 -4.40 -6.00
C ASN A 21 24.26 -3.83 -4.86
N GLY A 22 24.39 -2.54 -4.58
CA GLY A 22 23.62 -1.86 -3.53
C GLY A 22 22.29 -1.29 -4.02
N MET A 23 21.53 -0.71 -3.08
CA MET A 23 20.16 -0.20 -3.30
C MET A 23 20.04 0.78 -4.47
N ALA A 24 20.98 1.71 -4.65
CA ALA A 24 20.90 2.73 -5.70
C ALA A 24 21.16 2.14 -7.10
N GLY A 25 22.18 1.29 -7.25
CA GLY A 25 22.53 0.63 -8.50
C GLY A 25 21.43 -0.29 -9.00
N VAL A 26 20.98 -1.21 -8.15
CA VAL A 26 19.92 -2.17 -8.51
C VAL A 26 18.59 -1.45 -8.76
N ARG A 27 18.26 -0.40 -8.00
CA ARG A 27 17.08 0.43 -8.29
C ARG A 27 17.16 1.06 -9.68
N THR A 28 18.33 1.48 -10.11
CA THR A 28 18.52 2.00 -11.48
C THR A 28 18.23 0.92 -12.52
N LEU A 29 18.69 -0.32 -12.29
CA LEU A 29 18.38 -1.44 -13.18
C LEU A 29 16.88 -1.77 -13.19
N GLU A 30 16.21 -1.80 -12.04
CA GLU A 30 14.76 -1.99 -11.96
C GLU A 30 13.97 -0.96 -12.80
N GLU A 31 14.35 0.31 -12.73
CA GLU A 31 13.71 1.36 -13.52
C GLU A 31 14.08 1.26 -15.01
N LEU A 32 15.31 0.88 -15.34
CA LEU A 32 15.76 0.68 -16.72
C LEU A 32 15.02 -0.48 -17.40
N LEU A 33 14.90 -1.62 -16.72
CA LEU A 33 14.21 -2.81 -17.22
C LEU A 33 12.71 -2.58 -17.46
N LYS A 34 12.08 -1.67 -16.71
CA LYS A 34 10.69 -1.25 -16.98
C LYS A 34 10.53 -0.47 -18.27
N ILE A 35 11.57 0.28 -18.68
CA ILE A 35 11.53 1.17 -19.84
C ILE A 35 12.06 0.47 -21.09
N ALA A 36 13.19 -0.24 -20.96
CA ALA A 36 13.94 -0.82 -22.07
C ALA A 36 14.56 -2.19 -21.72
N PRO A 37 13.74 -3.24 -21.52
CA PRO A 37 14.20 -4.55 -21.04
C PRO A 37 15.14 -5.28 -22.01
N GLU A 38 15.09 -4.96 -23.29
CA GLU A 38 15.86 -5.65 -24.35
C GLU A 38 17.11 -4.86 -24.82
N LEU A 39 17.39 -3.68 -24.24
CA LEU A 39 18.42 -2.78 -24.75
C LEU A 39 19.84 -3.25 -24.38
N TYR A 40 19.99 -3.84 -23.19
CA TYR A 40 21.30 -4.18 -22.64
C TYR A 40 21.47 -5.65 -22.28
N ASP A 41 22.69 -6.16 -22.47
CA ASP A 41 23.23 -7.30 -21.76
C ASP A 41 23.87 -6.76 -20.47
N ILE A 42 23.32 -7.13 -19.30
CA ILE A 42 23.66 -6.51 -18.01
C ILE A 42 24.57 -7.42 -17.21
N THR A 43 25.70 -6.87 -16.75
CA THR A 43 26.63 -7.54 -15.80
C THR A 43 26.74 -6.70 -14.52
N VAL A 44 26.59 -7.33 -13.36
CA VAL A 44 26.65 -6.69 -12.04
C VAL A 44 27.78 -7.27 -11.20
N PHE A 45 28.62 -6.42 -10.64
CA PHE A 45 29.66 -6.80 -9.67
C PHE A 45 29.30 -6.30 -8.27
N GLY A 46 29.19 -7.20 -7.31
CA GLY A 46 28.95 -6.92 -5.89
C GLY A 46 30.14 -7.33 -5.04
N ALA A 47 30.74 -6.41 -4.29
CA ALA A 47 31.86 -6.72 -3.39
C ALA A 47 31.45 -7.57 -2.17
N GLU A 48 30.17 -7.56 -1.80
CA GLU A 48 29.60 -8.39 -0.74
C GLU A 48 29.05 -9.71 -1.33
N PRO A 49 29.11 -10.83 -0.57
CA PRO A 49 28.63 -12.13 -1.04
C PRO A 49 27.12 -12.30 -0.91
N HIS A 50 26.38 -11.19 -0.98
CA HIS A 50 24.93 -11.13 -0.76
C HIS A 50 24.21 -10.52 -1.97
N PRO A 51 23.00 -11.01 -2.33
CA PRO A 51 22.13 -10.30 -3.26
C PRO A 51 21.74 -8.92 -2.70
N ASN A 52 21.11 -8.08 -3.53
CA ASN A 52 20.72 -6.75 -3.09
C ASN A 52 19.77 -6.81 -1.90
N TYR A 53 20.13 -6.11 -0.82
CA TYR A 53 19.36 -6.05 0.41
C TYR A 53 19.14 -4.60 0.89
N ASN A 54 18.19 -4.44 1.78
CA ASN A 54 17.86 -3.15 2.37
C ASN A 54 18.79 -2.82 3.55
N ARG A 55 19.86 -2.06 3.29
CA ARG A 55 20.82 -1.65 4.33
C ARG A 55 20.19 -0.90 5.49
N ILE A 56 19.09 -0.20 5.25
CA ILE A 56 18.41 0.55 6.30
C ILE A 56 17.80 -0.38 7.35
N LEU A 57 17.49 -1.62 6.99
CA LEU A 57 16.91 -2.62 7.88
C LEU A 57 17.96 -3.43 8.66
N LEU A 58 19.25 -3.12 8.53
CA LEU A 58 20.29 -3.71 9.38
C LEU A 58 20.07 -3.36 10.87
N SER A 59 19.51 -2.20 11.18
CA SER A 59 19.21 -1.81 12.56
C SER A 59 18.10 -2.67 13.20
N PRO A 60 16.96 -2.95 12.57
CA PRO A 60 16.01 -3.96 13.01
C PRO A 60 16.61 -5.39 13.12
N VAL A 61 17.51 -5.77 12.20
CA VAL A 61 18.21 -7.07 12.31
C VAL A 61 19.10 -7.10 13.55
N LEU A 62 19.87 -6.04 13.78
CA LEU A 62 20.70 -5.92 14.99
C LEU A 62 19.82 -5.95 16.25
N ALA A 63 18.65 -5.33 16.23
CA ALA A 63 17.71 -5.35 17.36
C ALA A 63 17.01 -6.71 17.56
N GLY A 64 17.10 -7.64 16.61
CA GLY A 64 16.41 -8.93 16.64
C GLY A 64 14.94 -8.88 16.21
N GLU A 65 14.52 -7.79 15.59
CA GLU A 65 13.15 -7.57 15.13
C GLU A 65 12.92 -8.16 13.72
N GLN A 66 13.99 -8.38 12.95
CA GLN A 66 13.94 -8.94 11.59
C GLN A 66 15.11 -9.90 11.35
N THR A 67 14.97 -10.79 10.34
CA THR A 67 16.03 -11.68 9.87
C THR A 67 16.75 -11.09 8.65
N LEU A 68 17.91 -11.67 8.29
CA LEU A 68 18.65 -11.26 7.09
C LEU A 68 17.87 -11.58 5.81
N GLU A 69 17.14 -12.68 5.77
CA GLU A 69 16.32 -13.10 4.63
C GLU A 69 15.20 -12.10 4.35
N GLU A 70 14.59 -11.55 5.40
CA GLU A 70 13.48 -10.59 5.27
C GLU A 70 13.91 -9.24 4.70
N ILE A 71 15.19 -8.90 4.78
CA ILE A 71 15.69 -7.62 4.24
C ILE A 71 16.20 -7.71 2.80
N ILE A 72 16.19 -8.91 2.18
CA ILE A 72 16.57 -9.08 0.77
C ILE A 72 15.53 -8.37 -0.12
N LEU A 73 16.00 -7.46 -0.96
CA LEU A 73 15.16 -6.70 -1.91
C LEU A 73 14.98 -7.42 -3.24
N ASN A 74 16.07 -7.98 -3.76
CA ASN A 74 16.10 -8.69 -5.03
C ASN A 74 16.79 -10.05 -4.80
N PRO A 75 16.03 -11.16 -4.72
CA PRO A 75 16.60 -12.50 -4.57
C PRO A 75 17.37 -12.90 -5.84
N LEU A 76 18.20 -13.94 -5.76
CA LEU A 76 19.00 -14.42 -6.90
C LEU A 76 18.14 -14.73 -8.14
N SER A 77 16.95 -15.30 -7.94
CA SER A 77 15.99 -15.57 -9.03
C SER A 77 15.60 -14.31 -9.81
N TRP A 78 15.57 -13.13 -9.16
CA TRP A 78 15.26 -11.88 -9.87
C TRP A 78 16.33 -11.54 -10.92
N TYR A 79 17.62 -11.79 -10.63
CA TYR A 79 18.71 -11.56 -11.60
C TYR A 79 18.61 -12.56 -12.75
N GLU A 80 18.34 -13.82 -12.48
CA GLU A 80 18.17 -14.88 -13.49
C GLU A 80 16.97 -14.58 -14.41
N GLU A 81 15.81 -14.24 -13.84
CA GLU A 81 14.58 -13.90 -14.58
C GLU A 81 14.77 -12.70 -15.52
N ASN A 82 15.67 -11.77 -15.17
CA ASN A 82 15.97 -10.59 -15.99
C ASN A 82 17.23 -10.76 -16.87
N GLY A 83 17.82 -11.95 -16.93
CA GLY A 83 18.99 -12.23 -17.74
C GLY A 83 20.25 -11.46 -17.32
N ILE A 84 20.37 -11.12 -16.02
CA ILE A 84 21.50 -10.36 -15.46
C ILE A 84 22.60 -11.31 -15.03
N THR A 85 23.83 -11.11 -15.52
CA THR A 85 25.01 -11.81 -15.02
C THR A 85 25.47 -11.16 -13.71
N LEU A 86 25.36 -11.88 -12.59
CA LEU A 86 25.70 -11.39 -11.25
C LEU A 86 26.98 -12.04 -10.72
N HIS A 87 27.97 -11.23 -10.36
CA HIS A 87 29.19 -11.62 -9.67
C HIS A 87 29.10 -11.15 -8.20
N LEU A 88 28.93 -12.09 -7.25
CA LEU A 88 28.89 -11.82 -5.81
C LEU A 88 30.23 -12.07 -5.14
N GLY A 89 30.61 -11.23 -4.18
CA GLY A 89 31.91 -11.27 -3.53
C GLY A 89 33.04 -10.75 -4.42
N GLU A 90 32.74 -10.26 -5.59
CA GLU A 90 33.68 -9.84 -6.60
C GLU A 90 33.86 -8.31 -6.62
N LYS A 91 34.96 -7.84 -6.06
CA LYS A 91 35.26 -6.41 -5.99
C LYS A 91 35.98 -5.94 -7.25
N VAL A 92 35.41 -4.99 -7.96
CA VAL A 92 36.08 -4.30 -9.07
C VAL A 92 37.20 -3.42 -8.52
N THR A 93 38.42 -3.62 -9.03
CA THR A 93 39.64 -2.90 -8.60
C THR A 93 40.17 -1.94 -9.66
N LYS A 94 39.77 -2.11 -10.95
CA LYS A 94 40.23 -1.27 -12.06
C LYS A 94 39.12 -1.02 -13.09
N ILE A 95 39.04 0.19 -13.59
CA ILE A 95 38.28 0.59 -14.78
C ILE A 95 39.28 1.03 -15.85
N ASP A 96 39.32 0.32 -16.99
CA ASP A 96 40.08 0.71 -18.18
C ASP A 96 39.16 1.45 -19.17
N ARG A 97 39.19 2.77 -19.13
CA ARG A 97 38.33 3.62 -19.95
C ARG A 97 38.68 3.57 -21.46
N VAL A 98 39.95 3.23 -21.80
CA VAL A 98 40.39 3.13 -23.21
C VAL A 98 39.84 1.84 -23.83
N ARG A 99 40.02 0.72 -23.13
CA ARG A 99 39.51 -0.59 -23.57
C ARG A 99 38.03 -0.79 -23.28
N ARG A 100 37.44 0.10 -22.46
CA ARG A 100 36.07 -0.02 -21.95
C ARG A 100 35.81 -1.35 -21.22
N GLN A 101 36.67 -1.63 -20.26
CA GLN A 101 36.65 -2.87 -19.51
C GLN A 101 36.79 -2.60 -18.02
N VAL A 102 36.07 -3.33 -17.20
CA VAL A 102 36.30 -3.42 -15.74
C VAL A 102 37.07 -4.69 -15.42
N VAL A 103 37.87 -4.65 -14.33
CA VAL A 103 38.63 -5.79 -13.84
C VAL A 103 38.36 -5.96 -12.35
N ALA A 104 37.91 -7.14 -11.94
CA ALA A 104 37.68 -7.51 -10.56
C ALA A 104 39.00 -8.00 -9.90
N GLU A 105 38.99 -8.20 -8.56
CA GLU A 105 40.14 -8.57 -7.77
C GLU A 105 40.68 -9.98 -8.12
N ASP A 106 39.79 -10.90 -8.48
CA ASP A 106 40.09 -12.25 -8.94
C ASP A 106 40.59 -12.33 -10.38
N GLY A 107 40.61 -11.23 -11.12
CA GLY A 107 40.96 -11.15 -12.54
C GLY A 107 39.79 -11.27 -13.51
N THR A 108 38.58 -11.49 -13.04
CA THR A 108 37.36 -11.47 -13.88
C THR A 108 37.18 -10.12 -14.56
N THR A 109 36.88 -10.14 -15.85
CA THR A 109 36.74 -8.93 -16.66
C THR A 109 35.38 -8.85 -17.34
N ALA A 110 34.84 -7.64 -17.49
CA ALA A 110 33.67 -7.39 -18.31
C ALA A 110 33.85 -6.13 -19.15
N ASP A 111 33.56 -6.24 -20.44
CA ASP A 111 33.55 -5.12 -21.36
C ASP A 111 32.23 -4.34 -21.24
N TYR A 112 32.27 -3.01 -21.47
CA TYR A 112 31.08 -2.17 -21.39
C TYR A 112 30.95 -1.19 -22.54
N ASP A 113 29.74 -0.92 -22.97
CA ASP A 113 29.34 0.21 -23.79
C ASP A 113 28.81 1.36 -22.92
N ARG A 114 28.22 1.00 -21.78
CA ARG A 114 27.85 1.91 -20.69
C ARG A 114 28.32 1.30 -19.35
N LEU A 115 28.79 2.15 -18.43
CA LEU A 115 29.21 1.78 -17.09
C LEU A 115 28.43 2.58 -16.06
N LEU A 116 27.85 1.91 -15.07
CA LEU A 116 27.18 2.52 -13.94
C LEU A 116 27.98 2.24 -12.65
N ILE A 117 28.48 3.29 -12.01
CA ILE A 117 29.19 3.21 -10.73
C ILE A 117 28.22 3.50 -9.59
N ALA A 118 28.03 2.53 -8.69
CA ALA A 118 27.18 2.62 -7.52
C ALA A 118 27.88 2.06 -6.27
N THR A 119 29.13 2.46 -6.07
CA THR A 119 30.06 1.96 -5.03
C THR A 119 29.71 2.45 -3.62
N GLY A 120 28.69 3.31 -3.48
CA GLY A 120 28.21 3.77 -2.18
C GLY A 120 29.20 4.62 -1.39
N SER A 121 29.23 4.41 -0.08
CA SER A 121 30.12 5.13 0.84
C SER A 121 30.84 4.17 1.79
N LYS A 122 31.92 4.67 2.40
CA LYS A 122 32.68 4.00 3.46
C LYS A 122 32.41 4.65 4.80
N PRO A 123 32.40 3.90 5.92
CA PRO A 123 32.33 4.46 7.27
C PRO A 123 33.58 5.31 7.54
N PHE A 124 33.38 6.38 8.28
CA PHE A 124 34.48 7.20 8.75
C PHE A 124 35.06 6.59 10.04
N ILE A 125 36.24 6.05 9.98
CA ILE A 125 36.99 5.53 11.13
C ILE A 125 37.80 6.66 11.73
N LEU A 126 37.60 6.97 13.01
CA LEU A 126 38.36 8.00 13.70
C LEU A 126 39.85 7.66 13.67
N PRO A 127 40.73 8.58 13.32
CA PRO A 127 42.17 8.38 13.29
C PRO A 127 42.80 8.52 14.71
N VAL A 128 42.36 7.67 15.64
CA VAL A 128 42.84 7.63 17.01
C VAL A 128 43.70 6.38 17.24
N PRO A 129 44.69 6.42 18.18
CA PRO A 129 45.44 5.25 18.59
C PRO A 129 44.50 4.12 19.04
N GLY A 130 44.80 2.87 18.65
CA GLY A 130 44.01 1.70 19.00
C GLY A 130 42.81 1.40 18.09
N LYS A 131 42.62 2.13 16.99
CA LYS A 131 41.51 1.90 16.03
C LYS A 131 41.59 0.53 15.32
N GLU A 132 42.75 -0.15 15.32
CA GLU A 132 42.96 -1.48 14.77
C GLU A 132 42.83 -2.62 15.79
N LEU A 133 42.46 -2.33 17.01
CA LEU A 133 42.28 -3.34 18.06
C LEU A 133 41.06 -4.24 17.71
N ASP A 134 41.16 -5.51 18.07
CA ASP A 134 40.03 -6.43 17.99
C ASP A 134 38.84 -5.89 18.83
N GLY A 135 37.62 -5.99 18.34
CA GLY A 135 36.45 -5.40 18.98
C GLY A 135 36.21 -3.94 18.62
N VAL A 136 37.02 -3.34 17.73
CA VAL A 136 36.73 -2.01 17.14
C VAL A 136 36.20 -2.25 15.74
N ILE A 137 34.94 -1.87 15.52
CA ILE A 137 34.23 -2.13 14.26
C ILE A 137 33.51 -0.89 13.76
N ALA A 138 33.16 -0.88 12.47
CA ALA A 138 32.22 0.05 11.91
C ALA A 138 30.77 -0.46 12.04
N TYR A 139 29.83 0.28 11.49
CA TYR A 139 28.47 -0.19 11.28
C TYR A 139 27.99 0.19 9.89
N ARG A 140 28.09 -0.74 8.95
CA ARG A 140 27.79 -0.41 7.55
C ARG A 140 27.08 -1.52 6.78
N ASP A 141 27.41 -2.79 7.01
CA ASP A 141 26.97 -3.93 6.23
C ASP A 141 26.53 -5.12 7.08
N ILE A 142 26.21 -6.22 6.42
CA ILE A 142 25.80 -7.47 7.09
C ILE A 142 26.92 -8.01 7.96
N ALA A 143 28.17 -7.97 7.50
CA ALA A 143 29.31 -8.49 8.26
C ALA A 143 29.51 -7.70 9.58
N ASP A 144 29.44 -6.37 9.52
CA ASP A 144 29.49 -5.53 10.72
C ASP A 144 28.33 -5.86 11.68
N THR A 145 27.11 -6.04 11.15
CA THR A 145 25.94 -6.40 11.96
C THR A 145 26.10 -7.74 12.64
N GLN A 146 26.59 -8.75 11.91
CA GLN A 146 26.87 -10.09 12.47
C GLN A 146 27.97 -10.05 13.54
N ALA A 147 29.03 -9.26 13.32
CA ALA A 147 30.09 -9.06 14.30
C ALA A 147 29.55 -8.41 15.59
N MET A 148 28.65 -7.41 15.49
CA MET A 148 27.98 -6.81 16.66
C MET A 148 27.11 -7.83 17.40
N ILE A 149 26.34 -8.64 16.68
CA ILE A 149 25.49 -9.69 17.26
C ILE A 149 26.36 -10.71 18.02
N ALA A 150 27.42 -11.21 17.39
CA ALA A 150 28.35 -12.16 18.02
C ALA A 150 29.08 -11.57 19.23
N ALA A 151 29.38 -10.26 19.20
CA ALA A 151 29.99 -9.58 20.35
C ALA A 151 29.00 -9.46 21.51
N ALA A 152 27.72 -9.14 21.23
CA ALA A 152 26.69 -9.03 22.26
C ALA A 152 26.42 -10.35 23.01
N GLU A 153 26.67 -11.50 22.39
CA GLU A 153 26.55 -12.82 23.03
C GLU A 153 27.66 -13.10 24.03
N LYS A 154 28.82 -12.43 23.90
CA LYS A 154 30.04 -12.75 24.65
C LYS A 154 30.46 -11.68 25.65
N TYR A 155 30.08 -10.44 25.40
CA TYR A 155 30.62 -9.27 26.09
C TYR A 155 29.53 -8.40 26.66
N GLN A 156 29.88 -7.50 27.61
CA GLN A 156 28.87 -6.72 28.34
C GLN A 156 28.89 -5.22 28.03
N HIS A 157 30.05 -4.63 27.69
CA HIS A 157 30.19 -3.19 27.57
C HIS A 157 30.42 -2.77 26.12
N ALA A 158 29.53 -1.99 25.57
CA ALA A 158 29.69 -1.38 24.27
C ALA A 158 29.81 0.13 24.35
N VAL A 159 30.69 0.71 23.56
CA VAL A 159 30.79 2.15 23.34
C VAL A 159 30.52 2.43 21.89
N VAL A 160 29.52 3.30 21.63
CA VAL A 160 29.20 3.78 20.29
C VAL A 160 29.69 5.20 20.14
N ILE A 161 30.63 5.41 19.22
CA ILE A 161 31.20 6.74 18.93
C ILE A 161 30.43 7.36 17.78
N GLY A 162 29.53 8.31 18.11
CA GLY A 162 28.65 9.03 17.20
C GLY A 162 27.21 9.02 17.67
N GLY A 163 26.66 10.19 18.01
CA GLY A 163 25.26 10.40 18.45
C GLY A 163 24.31 10.77 17.31
N GLY A 164 24.68 10.46 16.08
CA GLY A 164 23.81 10.61 14.91
C GLY A 164 22.89 9.40 14.70
N LEU A 165 22.11 9.42 13.60
CA LEU A 165 21.08 8.44 13.28
C LEU A 165 21.57 6.98 13.44
N LEU A 166 22.59 6.61 12.69
CA LEU A 166 23.11 5.24 12.67
C LEU A 166 23.73 4.80 14.00
N GLY A 167 24.39 5.72 14.71
CA GLY A 167 24.98 5.43 16.03
C GLY A 167 23.91 5.15 17.09
N LEU A 168 22.81 5.90 17.10
CA LEU A 168 21.70 5.67 18.02
C LEU A 168 20.94 4.38 17.70
N GLU A 169 20.79 4.04 16.42
CA GLU A 169 20.24 2.75 16.00
C GLU A 169 21.12 1.58 16.43
N ALA A 170 22.43 1.69 16.24
CA ALA A 170 23.40 0.68 16.73
C ALA A 170 23.34 0.53 18.26
N ALA A 171 23.35 1.64 18.98
CA ALA A 171 23.28 1.66 20.43
C ALA A 171 22.02 0.99 20.98
N ASN A 172 20.86 1.32 20.37
CA ASN A 172 19.59 0.71 20.74
C ASN A 172 19.59 -0.81 20.45
N GLY A 173 20.08 -1.22 19.29
CA GLY A 173 20.15 -2.64 18.93
C GLY A 173 21.03 -3.46 19.88
N LEU A 174 22.20 -2.95 20.22
CA LEU A 174 23.12 -3.60 21.20
C LEU A 174 22.52 -3.64 22.61
N MET A 175 21.82 -2.57 23.04
CA MET A 175 21.12 -2.54 24.32
C MET A 175 20.00 -3.59 24.38
N LEU A 176 19.21 -3.74 23.32
CA LEU A 176 18.16 -4.77 23.23
C LEU A 176 18.73 -6.19 23.26
N ARG A 177 19.99 -6.37 22.86
CA ARG A 177 20.74 -7.64 23.01
C ARG A 177 21.41 -7.81 24.37
N GLY A 178 21.15 -6.93 25.33
CA GLY A 178 21.57 -7.06 26.70
C GLY A 178 22.91 -6.38 27.04
N MET A 179 23.54 -5.65 26.13
CA MET A 179 24.78 -4.92 26.44
C MET A 179 24.51 -3.63 27.21
N GLN A 180 25.46 -3.25 28.07
CA GLN A 180 25.53 -1.91 28.67
C GLN A 180 26.16 -0.95 27.66
N VAL A 181 25.37 -0.04 27.10
CA VAL A 181 25.83 0.81 26.01
C VAL A 181 25.99 2.25 26.44
N THR A 182 27.18 2.83 26.12
CA THR A 182 27.46 4.25 26.26
C THR A 182 27.65 4.88 24.88
N VAL A 183 26.87 5.87 24.56
CA VAL A 183 27.02 6.68 23.33
C VAL A 183 27.92 7.88 23.64
N VAL A 184 28.99 8.02 22.90
CA VAL A 184 29.94 9.14 22.98
C VAL A 184 29.72 10.05 21.79
N HIS A 185 29.49 11.34 22.02
CA HIS A 185 29.20 12.28 20.97
C HIS A 185 29.97 13.59 21.16
N LEU A 186 30.49 14.11 20.05
CA LEU A 186 31.27 15.34 20.04
C LEU A 186 30.41 16.61 20.19
N GLY A 187 29.18 16.56 19.65
CA GLY A 187 28.24 17.68 19.72
C GLY A 187 27.54 17.81 21.07
N ASP A 188 26.89 18.97 21.27
CA ASP A 188 26.23 19.33 22.54
C ASP A 188 24.88 18.59 22.71
N TRP A 189 24.24 18.18 21.62
CA TRP A 189 23.00 17.40 21.63
C TRP A 189 23.01 16.31 20.55
N LEU A 190 22.09 15.34 20.65
CA LEU A 190 21.99 14.23 19.73
C LEU A 190 21.39 14.65 18.38
N MET A 191 21.88 14.04 17.28
CA MET A 191 21.37 14.25 15.92
C MET A 191 21.39 15.74 15.50
N GLU A 192 22.43 16.49 15.82
CA GLU A 192 22.55 17.94 15.55
C GLU A 192 22.41 18.34 14.08
N ARG A 193 22.53 17.37 13.17
CA ARG A 193 22.28 17.57 11.74
C ARG A 193 20.81 17.42 11.33
N GLN A 194 19.98 16.93 12.24
CA GLN A 194 18.56 16.62 12.00
C GLN A 194 17.62 17.24 13.04
N LEU A 195 18.09 17.56 14.22
CA LEU A 195 17.30 18.08 15.33
C LEU A 195 17.94 19.36 15.88
N ASP A 196 17.11 20.25 16.39
CA ASP A 196 17.58 21.34 17.24
C ASP A 196 17.85 20.83 18.67
N ASP A 197 18.35 21.71 19.52
CA ASP A 197 18.73 21.39 20.90
C ASP A 197 17.56 20.86 21.74
N GLN A 198 16.35 21.43 21.58
CA GLN A 198 15.17 21.01 22.34
C GLN A 198 14.69 19.61 21.97
N ALA A 199 14.57 19.31 20.67
CA ALA A 199 14.22 17.99 20.19
C ALA A 199 15.33 16.96 20.50
N GLY A 200 16.60 17.35 20.37
CA GLY A 200 17.75 16.52 20.74
C GLY A 200 17.78 16.16 22.22
N GLU A 201 17.40 17.07 23.11
CA GLU A 201 17.31 16.82 24.55
C GLU A 201 16.13 15.89 24.90
N LEU A 202 14.97 16.05 24.27
CA LEU A 202 13.84 15.11 24.45
C LEU A 202 14.23 13.69 24.00
N LEU A 203 14.92 13.59 22.86
CA LEU A 203 15.45 12.32 22.37
C LEU A 203 16.42 11.69 23.38
N ARG A 204 17.38 12.45 23.89
CA ARG A 204 18.34 11.99 24.89
C ARG A 204 17.65 11.45 26.14
N LYS A 205 16.69 12.19 26.69
CA LYS A 205 15.92 11.78 27.89
C LYS A 205 15.16 10.48 27.64
N SER A 206 14.49 10.37 26.48
CA SER A 206 13.75 9.16 26.11
C SER A 206 14.66 7.93 25.99
N LEU A 207 15.81 8.06 25.34
CA LEU A 207 16.76 6.97 25.18
C LEU A 207 17.45 6.61 26.52
N GLN A 208 17.73 7.62 27.37
CA GLN A 208 18.31 7.41 28.70
C GLN A 208 17.34 6.66 29.62
N ALA A 209 16.04 6.99 29.56
CA ALA A 209 15.01 6.27 30.30
C ALA A 209 14.90 4.78 29.89
N ARG A 210 15.36 4.41 28.70
CA ARG A 210 15.45 3.03 28.21
C ARG A 210 16.71 2.31 28.64
N GLY A 211 17.70 3.01 29.24
CA GLY A 211 18.94 2.40 29.75
C GLY A 211 20.21 2.78 28.99
N LEU A 212 20.13 3.57 27.91
CA LEU A 212 21.34 4.07 27.25
C LEU A 212 22.04 5.13 28.09
N LYS A 213 23.36 5.12 28.08
CA LYS A 213 24.20 6.12 28.73
C LYS A 213 24.79 7.06 27.66
N PHE A 214 24.97 8.35 28.02
CA PHE A 214 25.46 9.35 27.07
C PHE A 214 26.61 10.14 27.65
N ARG A 215 27.61 10.42 26.79
CA ARG A 215 28.66 11.41 27.00
C ARG A 215 28.65 12.38 25.81
N LEU A 216 28.04 13.52 26.00
CA LEU A 216 27.99 14.61 25.01
C LEU A 216 29.18 15.58 25.17
N ALA A 217 29.45 16.40 24.18
CA ALA A 217 30.57 17.34 24.12
C ALA A 217 31.93 16.64 24.48
N THR A 218 32.05 15.36 24.13
CA THR A 218 33.18 14.51 24.60
C THR A 218 33.99 14.02 23.40
N GLN A 219 35.30 14.29 23.41
CA GLN A 219 36.24 13.89 22.36
C GLN A 219 37.03 12.66 22.78
N THR A 220 36.94 11.59 21.98
CA THR A 220 37.74 10.39 22.11
C THR A 220 39.20 10.72 21.79
N GLU A 221 40.14 10.30 22.68
CA GLU A 221 41.58 10.45 22.52
C GLU A 221 42.24 9.17 22.01
N ALA A 222 41.92 8.03 22.62
CA ALA A 222 42.51 6.75 22.29
C ALA A 222 41.60 5.57 22.67
N LEU A 223 41.77 4.45 22.02
CA LEU A 223 41.23 3.14 22.40
C LEU A 223 42.32 2.33 23.04
N ILE A 224 42.06 1.78 24.23
CA ILE A 224 43.03 1.09 25.06
C ILE A 224 42.85 -0.42 24.90
N GLY A 225 43.89 -1.12 24.57
CA GLY A 225 43.88 -2.56 24.41
C GLY A 225 44.40 -3.31 25.67
N ASP A 226 44.20 -4.62 25.69
CA ASP A 226 44.63 -5.54 26.74
C ASP A 226 46.11 -5.91 26.66
N LYS A 227 46.84 -5.44 25.64
CA LYS A 227 48.27 -5.72 25.43
C LYS A 227 49.08 -4.45 25.22
N ASP A 228 50.35 -4.53 25.55
CA ASP A 228 51.30 -3.43 25.36
C ASP A 228 51.40 -2.98 23.89
N ALA A 229 51.75 -1.70 23.69
CA ALA A 229 51.85 -1.09 22.37
C ALA A 229 52.77 -1.90 21.43
N GLY A 230 52.17 -2.43 20.36
CA GLY A 230 52.85 -3.20 19.30
C GLY A 230 52.35 -4.64 19.12
N GLN A 231 51.47 -5.15 19.99
CA GLN A 231 50.77 -6.42 19.77
C GLN A 231 49.28 -6.18 19.47
N ALA A 232 48.73 -6.91 18.49
CA ALA A 232 47.30 -6.92 18.21
C ALA A 232 46.55 -7.44 19.45
N GLY A 233 45.98 -6.55 20.22
CA GLY A 233 45.18 -6.83 21.42
C GLY A 233 43.69 -6.55 21.16
N ARG A 234 42.87 -6.86 22.16
CA ARG A 234 41.44 -6.53 22.16
C ARG A 234 41.20 -5.21 22.90
N VAL A 235 40.19 -4.42 22.45
CA VAL A 235 39.80 -3.21 23.16
C VAL A 235 39.25 -3.51 24.54
N MET A 236 39.66 -2.73 25.56
CA MET A 236 39.24 -2.83 26.96
C MET A 236 38.62 -1.54 27.48
N ALA A 237 39.03 -0.38 26.95
CA ALA A 237 38.52 0.91 27.38
C ALA A 237 38.61 1.97 26.27
N VAL A 238 37.82 3.01 26.42
CA VAL A 238 37.88 4.23 25.62
C VAL A 238 38.36 5.37 26.53
N ARG A 239 39.46 6.05 26.14
CA ARG A 239 40.01 7.23 26.82
C ARG A 239 39.57 8.49 26.13
N PHE A 240 39.24 9.49 26.91
CA PHE A 240 38.83 10.81 26.44
C PHE A 240 39.90 11.87 26.71
N LYS A 241 39.78 13.00 26.00
CA LYS A 241 40.72 14.13 26.16
C LYS A 241 40.72 14.75 27.53
N ASP A 242 39.70 14.62 28.33
CA ASP A 242 39.65 15.03 29.73
C ASP A 242 40.40 14.09 30.68
N GLY A 243 41.03 13.03 30.14
CA GLY A 243 41.77 11.99 30.88
C GLY A 243 40.90 10.89 31.48
N SER A 244 39.57 11.00 31.38
CA SER A 244 38.67 9.95 31.88
C SER A 244 38.64 8.74 30.94
N GLU A 245 38.32 7.57 31.51
CA GLU A 245 38.18 6.33 30.77
C GLU A 245 36.86 5.64 31.11
N ILE A 246 36.33 4.88 30.13
CA ILE A 246 35.18 3.99 30.35
C ILE A 246 35.50 2.59 29.78
N PRO A 247 35.03 1.51 30.41
CA PRO A 247 35.24 0.15 29.94
C PRO A 247 34.51 -0.06 28.60
N ALA A 248 35.14 -0.84 27.70
CA ALA A 248 34.56 -1.18 26.40
C ALA A 248 35.12 -2.51 25.91
N ASP A 249 34.24 -3.48 25.74
CA ASP A 249 34.55 -4.77 25.09
C ASP A 249 34.31 -4.70 23.58
N LEU A 250 33.46 -3.75 23.17
CA LEU A 250 33.09 -3.44 21.79
C LEU A 250 33.06 -1.93 21.58
N VAL A 251 33.72 -1.45 20.53
CA VAL A 251 33.66 -0.06 20.11
C VAL A 251 33.09 0.02 18.70
N VAL A 252 31.93 0.70 18.52
CA VAL A 252 31.30 0.88 17.23
C VAL A 252 31.57 2.31 16.73
N MET A 253 32.24 2.43 15.59
CA MET A 253 32.56 3.70 14.96
C MET A 253 31.41 4.12 14.02
N ALA A 254 30.54 5.03 14.49
CA ALA A 254 29.39 5.58 13.76
C ALA A 254 29.49 7.12 13.57
N ALA A 255 30.71 7.61 13.35
CA ALA A 255 31.01 9.05 13.28
C ALA A 255 30.82 9.66 11.88
N GLY A 256 30.04 9.01 11.01
CA GLY A 256 29.70 9.48 9.67
C GLY A 256 30.21 8.59 8.55
N ILE A 257 29.95 9.02 7.30
CA ILE A 257 30.32 8.30 6.09
C ILE A 257 31.09 9.19 5.12
N ARG A 258 31.85 8.59 4.20
CA ARG A 258 32.51 9.27 3.08
C ARG A 258 32.17 8.57 1.77
N PRO A 259 31.85 9.30 0.69
CA PRO A 259 31.67 8.72 -0.64
C PRO A 259 32.86 7.82 -1.05
N ASN A 260 32.55 6.64 -1.59
CA ASN A 260 33.58 5.71 -2.04
C ASN A 260 33.98 6.02 -3.48
N THR A 261 34.99 6.91 -3.64
CA THR A 261 35.45 7.44 -4.94
C THR A 261 36.74 6.80 -5.45
N GLU A 262 37.41 5.95 -4.66
CA GLU A 262 38.76 5.44 -4.97
C GLU A 262 38.87 4.77 -6.36
N LEU A 263 37.89 3.96 -6.73
CA LEU A 263 37.85 3.30 -8.05
C LEU A 263 37.76 4.33 -9.19
N ALA A 264 36.90 5.34 -9.01
CA ALA A 264 36.70 6.42 -9.97
C ALA A 264 37.93 7.32 -10.10
N GLU A 265 38.58 7.67 -8.98
CA GLU A 265 39.81 8.47 -8.96
C GLU A 265 40.96 7.74 -9.67
N ARG A 266 41.16 6.44 -9.41
CA ARG A 266 42.15 5.62 -10.12
C ARG A 266 41.89 5.53 -11.61
N ALA A 267 40.63 5.59 -12.03
CA ALA A 267 40.24 5.63 -13.44
C ALA A 267 40.34 7.04 -14.06
N GLY A 268 40.79 8.05 -13.31
CA GLY A 268 40.91 9.43 -13.76
C GLY A 268 39.57 10.14 -13.98
N LEU A 269 38.52 9.74 -13.26
CA LEU A 269 37.24 10.46 -13.21
C LEU A 269 37.35 11.62 -12.23
N HIS A 270 36.69 12.72 -12.55
CA HIS A 270 36.71 13.90 -11.67
C HIS A 270 35.85 13.66 -10.41
N CYS A 271 36.47 13.77 -9.24
CA CYS A 271 35.87 13.60 -7.94
C CYS A 271 36.05 14.85 -7.07
N ASN A 272 34.95 15.32 -6.49
CA ASN A 272 34.95 16.38 -5.49
C ASN A 272 33.82 16.10 -4.49
N ARG A 273 34.17 15.66 -3.27
CA ARG A 273 33.24 15.15 -2.26
C ARG A 273 32.33 13.99 -2.76
N GLY A 274 32.67 13.37 -3.88
CA GLY A 274 31.97 12.32 -4.60
C GLY A 274 32.33 12.35 -6.08
N ILE A 275 31.92 11.38 -6.86
CA ILE A 275 32.10 11.36 -8.32
C ILE A 275 31.20 12.44 -8.92
N VAL A 276 31.79 13.45 -9.57
CA VAL A 276 31.02 14.59 -10.07
C VAL A 276 30.21 14.19 -11.29
N VAL A 277 28.88 14.40 -11.21
CA VAL A 277 27.92 14.04 -12.24
C VAL A 277 27.10 15.24 -12.72
N THR A 278 26.61 15.13 -13.97
CA THR A 278 25.70 16.08 -14.60
C THR A 278 24.25 15.83 -14.13
N ASP A 279 23.32 16.65 -14.64
CA ASP A 279 21.88 16.47 -14.37
C ASP A 279 21.31 15.16 -14.96
N THR A 280 22.06 14.46 -15.83
CA THR A 280 21.71 13.14 -16.37
C THR A 280 22.41 11.98 -15.66
N LEU A 281 23.12 12.29 -14.55
CA LEU A 281 23.95 11.36 -13.78
C LEU A 281 25.16 10.77 -14.54
N GLN A 282 25.48 11.29 -15.71
CA GLN A 282 26.76 10.99 -16.40
C GLN A 282 27.92 11.68 -15.67
N THR A 283 29.08 11.01 -15.61
CA THR A 283 30.27 11.66 -15.08
C THR A 283 30.69 12.81 -16.01
N VAL A 284 31.19 13.91 -15.45
CA VAL A 284 31.67 15.05 -16.25
C VAL A 284 32.90 14.74 -17.08
N THR A 285 33.59 13.65 -16.76
CA THR A 285 34.84 13.24 -17.43
C THR A 285 34.60 12.28 -18.60
N ASP A 286 33.65 11.37 -18.52
CA ASP A 286 33.33 10.40 -19.56
C ASP A 286 31.82 10.18 -19.64
N PRO A 287 31.15 10.58 -20.73
CA PRO A 287 29.69 10.49 -20.86
C PRO A 287 29.13 9.07 -20.99
N ARG A 288 30.00 8.05 -21.11
CA ARG A 288 29.57 6.64 -21.11
C ARG A 288 29.52 6.05 -19.71
N ILE A 289 30.07 6.79 -18.72
CA ILE A 289 30.13 6.37 -17.34
C ILE A 289 29.15 7.22 -16.53
N TYR A 290 28.29 6.55 -15.80
CA TYR A 290 27.29 7.11 -14.92
C TYR A 290 27.68 6.84 -13.46
N ALA A 291 27.22 7.68 -12.55
CA ALA A 291 27.34 7.38 -11.12
C ALA A 291 26.05 7.77 -10.39
N VAL A 292 25.58 6.88 -9.50
CA VAL A 292 24.42 7.08 -8.67
C VAL A 292 24.69 6.64 -7.24
N GLY A 293 23.90 7.14 -6.32
CA GLY A 293 24.02 6.74 -4.91
C GLY A 293 24.98 7.63 -4.13
N GLU A 294 25.40 7.13 -2.96
CA GLU A 294 26.24 7.88 -2.02
C GLU A 294 27.65 8.20 -2.54
N CYS A 295 28.09 7.51 -3.61
CA CYS A 295 29.37 7.82 -4.27
C CYS A 295 29.30 9.01 -5.22
N ALA A 296 28.11 9.43 -5.66
CA ALA A 296 27.91 10.50 -6.63
C ALA A 296 27.74 11.86 -5.96
N ALA A 297 28.31 12.91 -6.60
CA ALA A 297 28.13 14.30 -6.21
C ALA A 297 27.49 15.09 -7.35
N HIS A 298 26.26 15.55 -7.14
CA HIS A 298 25.52 16.37 -8.08
C HIS A 298 25.47 17.81 -7.61
N ARG A 299 25.93 18.74 -8.45
CA ARG A 299 26.00 20.19 -8.10
C ARG A 299 26.67 20.44 -6.75
N GLY A 300 27.71 19.67 -6.42
CA GLY A 300 28.48 19.78 -5.18
C GLY A 300 27.89 19.12 -3.96
N VAL A 301 26.73 18.44 -4.09
CA VAL A 301 26.04 17.74 -3.00
C VAL A 301 26.13 16.23 -3.19
N ALA A 302 26.60 15.52 -2.17
CA ALA A 302 26.51 14.08 -2.04
C ALA A 302 25.45 13.72 -0.98
N TYR A 303 24.52 12.82 -1.33
CA TYR A 303 23.40 12.45 -0.47
C TYR A 303 23.69 11.14 0.28
N GLY A 304 23.39 11.11 1.57
CA GLY A 304 23.53 9.93 2.44
C GLY A 304 22.19 9.29 2.85
N LEU A 305 21.07 9.69 2.23
CA LEU A 305 19.73 9.15 2.47
C LEU A 305 19.21 8.48 1.21
N VAL A 306 18.36 7.46 1.35
CA VAL A 306 17.96 6.59 0.25
C VAL A 306 17.03 7.27 -0.76
N ALA A 307 16.10 8.14 -0.33
CA ALA A 307 15.14 8.77 -1.25
C ALA A 307 15.82 9.55 -2.39
N PRO A 308 16.80 10.43 -2.15
CA PRO A 308 17.57 11.07 -3.22
C PRO A 308 18.25 10.09 -4.17
N LEU A 309 18.74 8.96 -3.64
CA LEU A 309 19.45 7.96 -4.46
C LEU A 309 18.52 7.24 -5.43
N PHE A 310 17.27 7.03 -5.04
CA PHE A 310 16.25 6.44 -5.90
C PHE A 310 15.75 7.43 -6.95
N GLU A 311 15.65 8.72 -6.63
CA GLU A 311 15.39 9.77 -7.61
C GLU A 311 16.50 9.84 -8.66
N GLN A 312 17.78 9.79 -8.23
CA GLN A 312 18.93 9.67 -9.11
C GLN A 312 18.81 8.43 -10.00
N GLY A 313 18.54 7.26 -9.43
CA GLY A 313 18.37 6.00 -10.15
C GLY A 313 17.32 6.07 -11.24
N LYS A 314 16.17 6.69 -10.96
CA LYS A 314 15.09 6.88 -11.92
C LYS A 314 15.51 7.78 -13.10
N VAL A 315 16.18 8.92 -12.83
CA VAL A 315 16.69 9.80 -13.89
C VAL A 315 17.78 9.11 -14.69
N CYS A 316 18.72 8.44 -14.04
CA CYS A 316 19.79 7.69 -14.69
C CYS A 316 19.23 6.60 -15.63
N ALA A 317 18.23 5.85 -15.18
CA ALA A 317 17.56 4.82 -15.97
C ALA A 317 16.90 5.37 -17.23
N THR A 318 16.20 6.51 -17.15
CA THR A 318 15.59 7.14 -18.34
C THR A 318 16.63 7.57 -19.35
N HIS A 319 17.80 8.04 -18.90
CA HIS A 319 18.88 8.42 -19.78
C HIS A 319 19.61 7.21 -20.37
N LEU A 320 19.87 6.15 -19.58
CA LEU A 320 20.40 4.87 -20.07
C LEU A 320 19.47 4.21 -21.09
N ALA A 321 18.15 4.34 -20.92
CA ALA A 321 17.14 3.85 -21.87
C ALA A 321 17.06 4.68 -23.18
N GLU A 322 17.96 5.67 -23.34
CA GLU A 322 17.97 6.61 -24.49
C GLU A 322 16.68 7.44 -24.62
N PHE A 323 15.86 7.48 -23.56
CA PHE A 323 14.62 8.27 -23.50
C PHE A 323 14.87 9.77 -23.21
N GLY A 324 15.97 10.11 -22.57
CA GLY A 324 16.68 11.38 -22.54
C GLY A 324 16.02 12.63 -21.95
N ILE A 325 14.77 12.57 -21.47
CA ILE A 325 14.01 13.76 -21.03
C ILE A 325 14.21 14.10 -19.54
N GLY A 326 14.56 13.11 -18.72
CA GLY A 326 14.75 13.28 -17.27
C GLY A 326 15.98 14.11 -16.93
N ARG A 327 15.86 15.02 -15.95
CA ARG A 327 16.97 15.80 -15.38
C ARG A 327 16.86 15.79 -13.87
N TYR A 328 17.93 15.42 -13.19
CA TYR A 328 18.01 15.48 -11.74
C TYR A 328 18.31 16.92 -11.31
N GLN A 329 17.46 17.52 -10.51
CA GLN A 329 17.60 18.90 -10.05
C GLN A 329 18.12 19.00 -8.61
N GLY A 330 18.39 17.87 -7.97
CA GLY A 330 18.66 17.76 -6.55
C GLY A 330 17.41 17.29 -5.79
N SER A 331 17.58 16.88 -4.56
CA SER A 331 16.50 16.37 -3.70
C SER A 331 16.44 17.15 -2.40
N GLN A 332 15.24 17.43 -1.95
CA GLN A 332 14.98 17.80 -0.56
C GLN A 332 14.88 16.55 0.28
N THR A 333 15.39 16.60 1.49
CA THR A 333 15.45 15.42 2.38
C THR A 333 14.62 15.62 3.62
N SER A 334 14.05 14.52 4.11
CA SER A 334 13.48 14.41 5.45
C SER A 334 14.11 13.25 6.19
N THR A 335 14.17 13.37 7.52
CA THR A 335 14.80 12.38 8.40
C THR A 335 13.80 11.82 9.39
N LYS A 336 13.90 10.51 9.65
CA LYS A 336 13.26 9.79 10.75
C LYS A 336 14.25 8.84 11.38
N LEU A 337 14.14 8.64 12.70
CA LEU A 337 14.96 7.66 13.45
C LEU A 337 14.24 6.32 13.51
N LYS A 338 15.00 5.21 13.40
CA LYS A 338 14.49 3.85 13.51
C LYS A 338 14.80 3.23 14.87
N VAL A 339 14.28 3.83 15.89
CA VAL A 339 14.23 3.26 17.22
C VAL A 339 12.76 3.07 17.58
N THR A 340 12.34 1.82 17.75
CA THR A 340 10.94 1.48 18.02
C THR A 340 10.38 2.29 19.19
N GLY A 341 9.25 2.95 18.97
CA GLY A 341 8.58 3.78 19.97
C GLY A 341 9.24 5.16 20.18
N ILE A 342 10.03 5.66 19.20
CA ILE A 342 10.48 7.05 19.14
C ILE A 342 10.03 7.63 17.81
N ASP A 343 9.12 8.59 17.86
CA ASP A 343 8.62 9.28 16.70
C ASP A 343 9.29 10.64 16.59
N LEU A 344 10.10 10.83 15.56
CA LEU A 344 10.69 12.11 15.20
C LEU A 344 10.70 12.31 13.69
N PHE A 345 10.59 13.55 13.29
CA PHE A 345 10.64 13.96 11.90
C PHE A 345 11.34 15.32 11.79
N SER A 346 12.24 15.46 10.80
CA SER A 346 12.78 16.74 10.43
C SER A 346 12.94 16.86 8.92
N ALA A 347 12.80 18.08 8.40
CA ALA A 347 12.94 18.37 7.00
C ALA A 347 13.36 19.83 6.77
N GLY A 348 14.09 20.08 5.69
CA GLY A 348 14.51 21.40 5.27
C GLY A 348 15.43 22.11 6.26
N ASP A 349 15.35 23.44 6.30
CA ASP A 349 16.12 24.30 7.22
C ASP A 349 15.42 24.43 8.57
N PHE A 350 15.44 23.36 9.35
CA PHE A 350 14.78 23.28 10.66
C PHE A 350 15.50 24.11 11.75
N MET A 351 16.74 24.50 11.53
CA MET A 351 17.48 25.36 12.46
C MET A 351 17.00 26.82 12.37
N GLY A 352 16.57 27.26 11.19
CA GLY A 352 16.05 28.60 11.00
C GLY A 352 17.06 29.69 11.37
N ALA A 353 16.63 30.63 12.21
CA ALA A 353 17.50 31.73 12.70
C ALA A 353 18.78 31.27 13.42
N ALA A 354 18.72 30.11 14.10
CA ALA A 354 19.84 29.52 14.81
C ALA A 354 20.96 29.00 13.90
N SER A 355 20.69 28.80 12.57
CA SER A 355 21.72 28.41 11.60
C SER A 355 22.79 29.50 11.38
N GLY A 356 22.49 30.75 11.79
CA GLY A 356 23.34 31.91 11.60
C GLY A 356 23.43 32.35 10.13
N GLY A 357 24.02 33.48 9.87
CA GLY A 357 24.22 33.97 8.52
C GLY A 357 23.47 35.29 8.24
N PRO A 358 23.70 35.88 7.06
CA PRO A 358 23.21 37.24 6.72
C PRO A 358 21.69 37.36 6.62
N ASP A 359 20.96 36.23 6.57
CA ASP A 359 19.51 36.15 6.41
C ASP A 359 18.79 35.61 7.68
N ALA A 360 19.49 35.49 8.82
CA ALA A 360 18.91 35.00 10.08
C ALA A 360 17.64 35.75 10.50
N ASP A 361 17.61 37.07 10.30
CA ASP A 361 16.46 37.91 10.66
C ASP A 361 15.23 37.72 9.77
N LYS A 362 15.34 36.99 8.68
CA LYS A 362 14.22 36.68 7.75
C LYS A 362 13.48 35.43 8.09
N PHE A 363 13.95 34.64 9.05
CA PHE A 363 13.26 33.43 9.51
C PHE A 363 12.25 33.77 10.60
N GLU A 364 11.09 33.19 10.47
CA GLU A 364 10.03 33.19 11.47
C GLU A 364 9.83 31.78 11.95
N GLU A 365 9.65 31.61 13.26
CA GLU A 365 9.51 30.29 13.87
C GLU A 365 8.20 30.19 14.63
N ILE A 366 7.46 29.08 14.43
CA ILE A 366 6.31 28.73 15.22
C ILE A 366 6.67 27.49 16.01
N VAL A 367 6.60 27.55 17.34
CA VAL A 367 7.01 26.47 18.23
C VAL A 367 5.85 26.09 19.15
N MET A 368 5.61 24.78 19.28
CA MET A 368 4.76 24.17 20.28
C MET A 368 5.60 23.14 21.05
N SER A 369 5.68 23.30 22.37
CA SER A 369 6.48 22.43 23.23
C SER A 369 5.66 21.99 24.44
N ASP A 370 5.51 20.67 24.61
CA ASP A 370 5.01 20.01 25.82
C ASP A 370 6.00 18.94 26.26
N PRO A 371 7.05 19.32 27.00
CA PRO A 371 8.07 18.37 27.46
C PRO A 371 7.54 17.30 28.40
N PHE A 372 6.40 17.54 29.09
CA PHE A 372 5.78 16.57 29.98
C PHE A 372 5.10 15.44 29.20
N ALA A 373 4.37 15.79 28.12
CA ALA A 373 3.81 14.83 27.21
C ALA A 373 4.83 14.26 26.20
N GLY A 374 6.06 14.80 26.17
CA GLY A 374 7.09 14.41 25.21
C GLY A 374 6.78 14.86 23.79
N VAL A 375 6.15 16.02 23.59
CA VAL A 375 5.79 16.54 22.28
C VAL A 375 6.50 17.86 22.02
N TYR A 376 7.13 17.96 20.84
CA TYR A 376 7.75 19.17 20.33
C TYR A 376 7.50 19.31 18.83
N LYS A 377 7.07 20.50 18.42
CA LYS A 377 6.88 20.87 17.00
C LYS A 377 7.46 22.26 16.76
N LYS A 378 8.37 22.35 15.81
CA LYS A 378 8.93 23.62 15.31
C LYS A 378 8.72 23.70 13.81
N LEU A 379 8.16 24.80 13.34
CA LEU A 379 7.98 25.12 11.94
C LEU A 379 8.76 26.39 11.62
N VAL A 380 9.58 26.36 10.60
CA VAL A 380 10.43 27.49 10.16
C VAL A 380 9.91 28.03 8.85
N ILE A 381 9.62 29.30 8.82
CA ILE A 381 9.00 30.04 7.75
C ILE A 381 9.95 31.12 7.23
N LYS A 382 10.05 31.28 5.92
CA LYS A 382 10.80 32.37 5.27
C LYS A 382 10.04 32.83 4.04
N ASN A 383 9.84 34.14 3.91
CA ASN A 383 9.11 34.76 2.79
C ASN A 383 7.72 34.12 2.56
N ASP A 384 6.99 33.90 3.65
CA ASP A 384 5.66 33.27 3.63
C ASP A 384 5.64 31.87 3.03
N GLN A 385 6.71 31.10 3.14
CA GLN A 385 6.83 29.71 2.74
C GLN A 385 7.41 28.89 3.88
N LEU A 386 6.91 27.66 4.08
CA LEU A 386 7.52 26.72 5.00
C LEU A 386 8.86 26.25 4.41
N VAL A 387 9.96 26.46 5.15
CA VAL A 387 11.32 26.10 4.72
C VAL A 387 11.95 25.04 5.61
N GLY A 388 11.41 24.82 6.81
CA GLY A 388 11.89 23.79 7.72
C GLY A 388 10.82 23.30 8.69
N ALA A 389 10.97 22.07 9.17
CA ALA A 389 10.13 21.48 10.21
C ALA A 389 10.95 20.51 11.08
N CYS A 390 10.74 20.56 12.40
CA CYS A 390 11.31 19.63 13.37
C CYS A 390 10.20 19.18 14.32
N LEU A 391 9.88 17.88 14.35
CA LEU A 391 8.80 17.30 15.14
C LEU A 391 9.35 16.16 15.99
N TYR A 392 8.91 16.08 17.23
CA TYR A 392 9.18 14.98 18.14
C TYR A 392 7.91 14.57 18.91
N GLY A 393 7.66 13.26 19.04
CA GLY A 393 6.49 12.70 19.71
C GLY A 393 5.24 12.67 18.83
N ASP A 394 4.74 13.83 18.38
CA ASP A 394 3.65 13.90 17.39
C ASP A 394 4.20 14.28 16.00
N THR A 395 4.33 13.28 15.15
CA THR A 395 4.89 13.42 13.78
C THR A 395 3.86 13.18 12.68
N VAL A 396 2.58 13.11 13.03
CA VAL A 396 1.48 12.73 12.09
C VAL A 396 1.47 13.63 10.84
N ASP A 397 1.67 14.94 11.01
CA ASP A 397 1.66 15.92 9.93
C ASP A 397 3.00 16.07 9.20
N GLY A 398 4.04 15.32 9.56
CA GLY A 398 5.38 15.46 9.00
C GLY A 398 5.42 15.35 7.47
N SER A 399 4.66 14.43 6.88
CA SER A 399 4.57 14.26 5.42
C SER A 399 3.86 15.43 4.74
N TRP A 400 2.87 16.01 5.37
CA TRP A 400 2.20 17.22 4.87
C TRP A 400 3.11 18.45 4.92
N TYR A 401 3.82 18.68 6.02
CA TYR A 401 4.82 19.73 6.09
C TYR A 401 5.91 19.55 5.04
N PHE A 402 6.37 18.32 4.82
CA PHE A 402 7.35 18.03 3.77
C PHE A 402 6.83 18.33 2.37
N LYS A 403 5.54 18.06 2.11
CA LYS A 403 4.89 18.42 0.85
C LYS A 403 4.85 19.95 0.67
N LEU A 404 4.40 20.71 1.69
CA LEU A 404 4.38 22.17 1.64
C LEU A 404 5.75 22.76 1.37
N LEU A 405 6.79 22.21 2.02
CA LEU A 405 8.18 22.61 1.86
C LEU A 405 8.68 22.35 0.44
N ARG A 406 8.43 21.15 -0.10
CA ARG A 406 8.84 20.74 -1.44
C ARG A 406 8.13 21.54 -2.53
N ASP A 407 6.85 21.79 -2.37
CA ASP A 407 6.03 22.51 -3.35
C ASP A 407 6.28 24.03 -3.30
N GLY A 408 6.96 24.53 -2.26
CA GLY A 408 7.25 25.96 -2.09
C GLY A 408 6.00 26.85 -2.03
N ARG A 409 4.87 26.26 -1.55
CA ARG A 409 3.58 26.94 -1.51
C ARG A 409 3.62 28.11 -0.53
N LYS A 410 3.01 29.24 -0.90
CA LYS A 410 2.68 30.32 0.04
C LYS A 410 1.67 29.86 1.07
N ILE A 411 1.88 30.22 2.35
CA ILE A 411 1.10 29.71 3.48
C ILE A 411 0.25 30.75 4.19
N ALA A 412 0.18 31.98 3.68
CA ALA A 412 -0.56 33.08 4.30
C ALA A 412 -2.01 32.72 4.61
N ASP A 413 -2.66 31.92 3.72
CA ASP A 413 -4.05 31.47 3.85
C ASP A 413 -4.28 30.39 4.92
N ILE A 414 -3.22 29.73 5.37
CA ILE A 414 -3.29 28.60 6.33
C ILE A 414 -2.42 28.80 7.57
N ARG A 415 -1.75 29.94 7.67
CA ARG A 415 -0.73 30.21 8.68
C ARG A 415 -1.24 30.09 10.12
N ASP A 416 -2.44 30.58 10.40
CA ASP A 416 -3.10 30.51 11.71
C ASP A 416 -3.43 29.08 12.15
N LYS A 417 -3.55 28.15 11.22
CA LYS A 417 -3.88 26.75 11.44
C LYS A 417 -2.70 25.80 11.22
N LEU A 418 -1.59 26.33 10.71
CA LEU A 418 -0.44 25.54 10.26
C LEU A 418 0.08 24.58 11.36
N MET A 419 0.19 25.04 12.61
CA MET A 419 0.68 24.25 13.74
C MET A 419 -0.24 23.09 14.14
N PHE A 420 -1.54 23.22 13.85
CA PHE A 420 -2.55 22.23 14.23
C PHE A 420 -2.71 21.10 13.21
N GLY A 421 -1.98 21.18 12.08
CA GLY A 421 -1.91 20.14 11.07
C GLY A 421 -2.96 20.25 9.96
N GLU A 422 -2.81 19.38 8.96
CA GLU A 422 -3.62 19.37 7.73
C GLU A 422 -5.12 19.19 8.00
N SER A 423 -5.48 18.42 9.03
CA SER A 423 -6.87 18.14 9.39
C SER A 423 -7.65 19.38 9.86
N ASN A 424 -6.95 20.43 10.24
CA ASN A 424 -7.57 21.69 10.70
C ASN A 424 -7.64 22.76 9.60
N ILE A 425 -7.21 22.43 8.38
CA ILE A 425 -7.24 23.32 7.21
C ILE A 425 -8.40 22.88 6.32
N GLY A 426 -9.49 23.63 6.34
CA GLY A 426 -10.68 23.38 5.55
C GLY A 426 -11.98 23.47 6.36
N ASP A 427 -13.13 23.51 5.67
CA ASP A 427 -14.45 23.59 6.29
C ASP A 427 -14.69 22.35 7.18
N GLY A 428 -15.01 22.56 8.45
CA GLY A 428 -15.05 21.56 9.52
C GLY A 428 -16.09 20.43 9.40
N GLY A 429 -16.47 20.02 8.20
CA GLY A 429 -17.52 19.05 7.93
C GLY A 429 -17.10 17.58 7.85
N HIS A 430 -15.81 17.26 7.80
CA HIS A 430 -15.31 15.88 7.63
C HIS A 430 -14.15 15.55 8.56
N GLN A 431 -14.36 15.72 9.85
CA GLN A 431 -13.42 15.25 10.86
C GLN A 431 -13.49 13.73 10.97
N GLY A 432 -12.42 13.04 10.64
CA GLY A 432 -12.09 11.74 11.19
C GLY A 432 -11.92 10.54 10.27
N GLN A 433 -11.98 10.64 8.94
CA GLN A 433 -11.75 9.46 8.11
C GLN A 433 -11.00 9.76 6.81
N ASN A 434 -9.78 9.19 6.73
CA ASN A 434 -8.98 8.90 5.54
C ASN A 434 -8.20 10.04 4.88
N LYS A 435 -7.10 10.42 5.54
CA LYS A 435 -6.01 11.16 4.88
C LYS A 435 -5.55 10.48 3.58
N ALA A 436 -5.43 9.15 3.62
CA ALA A 436 -5.09 8.33 2.47
C ALA A 436 -6.09 8.43 1.30
N ALA A 437 -7.38 8.58 1.59
CA ALA A 437 -8.41 8.70 0.55
C ALA A 437 -8.36 10.03 -0.20
N ALA A 438 -8.04 11.11 0.50
CA ALA A 438 -7.99 12.47 -0.05
C ALA A 438 -6.75 12.78 -0.91
N MET A 439 -5.68 11.97 -0.81
CA MET A 439 -4.46 12.14 -1.61
C MET A 439 -4.73 11.94 -3.10
N ALA A 440 -4.04 12.68 -3.97
CA ALA A 440 -4.05 12.41 -5.41
C ALA A 440 -3.27 11.11 -5.72
N ASP A 441 -3.61 10.41 -6.81
CA ASP A 441 -2.91 9.17 -7.19
C ASP A 441 -1.43 9.40 -7.52
N THR A 442 -1.05 10.63 -7.88
CA THR A 442 0.33 11.05 -8.10
C THR A 442 1.09 11.37 -6.81
N ASP A 443 0.39 11.52 -5.68
CA ASP A 443 1.03 11.85 -4.42
C ASP A 443 1.90 10.71 -3.91
N GLU A 444 3.10 11.05 -3.48
CA GLU A 444 4.06 10.10 -2.95
C GLU A 444 3.70 9.69 -1.53
N VAL A 445 3.49 8.39 -1.33
CA VAL A 445 3.19 7.77 -0.03
C VAL A 445 4.47 7.31 0.65
N CYS A 446 5.35 6.69 -0.11
CA CYS A 446 6.62 6.18 0.39
C CYS A 446 7.79 6.96 -0.19
N GLY A 447 8.22 8.03 0.49
CA GLY A 447 9.32 8.86 0.04
C GLY A 447 10.66 8.15 -0.04
N CYS A 448 10.89 7.11 0.78
CA CYS A 448 12.12 6.32 0.72
C CYS A 448 12.24 5.49 -0.57
N ASN A 449 11.12 5.05 -1.12
CA ASN A 449 11.09 4.16 -2.28
C ASN A 449 10.39 4.81 -3.49
N GLY A 450 10.02 6.09 -3.41
CA GLY A 450 9.37 6.84 -4.48
C GLY A 450 8.03 6.23 -4.91
N VAL A 451 7.26 5.63 -3.97
CA VAL A 451 6.03 4.92 -4.31
C VAL A 451 4.83 5.83 -4.09
N THR A 452 4.07 6.06 -5.15
CA THR A 452 2.88 6.90 -5.14
C THR A 452 1.64 6.15 -4.65
N LYS A 453 0.62 6.89 -4.21
CA LYS A 453 -0.69 6.33 -3.86
C LYS A 453 -1.25 5.49 -5.01
N GLY A 454 -1.22 6.00 -6.24
CA GLY A 454 -1.73 5.29 -7.41
C GLY A 454 -1.03 3.95 -7.61
N SER A 455 0.30 3.90 -7.45
CA SER A 455 1.07 2.65 -7.56
C SER A 455 0.69 1.64 -6.47
N ILE A 456 0.48 2.09 -5.23
CA ILE A 456 0.04 1.22 -4.12
C ILE A 456 -1.38 0.71 -4.37
N CYS A 457 -2.31 1.62 -4.64
CA CYS A 457 -3.71 1.26 -4.88
C CYS A 457 -3.87 0.35 -6.10
N LYS A 458 -3.08 0.58 -7.15
CA LYS A 458 -3.04 -0.28 -8.34
C LYS A 458 -2.55 -1.69 -7.98
N ALA A 459 -1.44 -1.80 -7.27
CA ALA A 459 -0.91 -3.09 -6.84
C ALA A 459 -1.89 -3.84 -5.92
N ILE A 460 -2.53 -3.16 -4.96
CA ILE A 460 -3.55 -3.74 -4.10
C ILE A 460 -4.72 -4.30 -4.93
N LYS A 461 -5.19 -3.55 -5.92
CA LYS A 461 -6.31 -3.95 -6.77
C LYS A 461 -5.96 -5.06 -7.74
N GLU A 462 -4.86 -4.91 -8.50
CA GLU A 462 -4.49 -5.84 -9.57
C GLU A 462 -3.96 -7.17 -9.04
N LYS A 463 -3.29 -7.17 -7.89
CA LYS A 463 -2.69 -8.38 -7.30
C LYS A 463 -3.44 -8.90 -6.08
N GLY A 464 -4.56 -8.28 -5.71
CA GLY A 464 -5.39 -8.71 -4.58
C GLY A 464 -4.63 -8.72 -3.25
N LEU A 465 -3.87 -7.64 -2.96
CA LEU A 465 -3.07 -7.58 -1.75
C LEU A 465 -3.93 -7.19 -0.55
N PHE A 466 -3.83 -7.94 0.55
CA PHE A 466 -4.64 -7.74 1.76
C PHE A 466 -3.82 -7.46 3.03
N THR A 467 -2.51 -7.63 2.96
CA THR A 467 -1.62 -7.40 4.10
C THR A 467 -0.58 -6.34 3.78
N LEU A 468 -0.11 -5.67 4.83
CA LEU A 468 0.98 -4.69 4.73
C LEU A 468 2.24 -5.31 4.10
N ASP A 469 2.54 -6.57 4.46
CA ASP A 469 3.72 -7.28 3.96
C ASP A 469 3.63 -7.62 2.47
N GLU A 470 2.44 -7.96 1.99
CA GLU A 470 2.21 -8.13 0.55
C GLU A 470 2.40 -6.82 -0.21
N VAL A 471 1.87 -5.70 0.32
CA VAL A 471 2.10 -4.38 -0.26
C VAL A 471 3.59 -4.02 -0.24
N ARG A 472 4.30 -4.29 0.85
CA ARG A 472 5.76 -4.11 0.96
C ARG A 472 6.51 -4.90 -0.11
N LYS A 473 6.21 -6.20 -0.25
CA LYS A 473 6.85 -7.07 -1.24
C LYS A 473 6.59 -6.63 -2.67
N GLN A 474 5.37 -6.20 -2.98
CA GLN A 474 4.95 -5.89 -4.34
C GLN A 474 5.26 -4.46 -4.78
N THR A 475 5.21 -3.50 -3.85
CA THR A 475 5.39 -2.07 -4.17
C THR A 475 6.63 -1.47 -3.58
N LYS A 476 7.28 -2.15 -2.63
CA LYS A 476 8.34 -1.62 -1.76
C LYS A 476 7.90 -0.44 -0.88
N ALA A 477 6.62 -0.06 -0.88
CA ALA A 477 6.07 0.92 0.06
C ALA A 477 6.16 0.36 1.48
N SER A 478 6.61 1.18 2.43
CA SER A 478 6.84 0.79 3.82
C SER A 478 7.89 -0.32 4.02
N ALA A 479 8.64 -0.70 2.97
CA ALA A 479 9.67 -1.72 3.05
C ALA A 479 11.04 -1.19 3.53
N SER A 480 11.20 0.12 3.67
CA SER A 480 12.47 0.75 4.05
C SER A 480 12.39 1.41 5.42
N CYS A 481 12.03 2.70 5.48
CA CYS A 481 12.03 3.44 6.75
C CYS A 481 10.79 3.22 7.63
N GLY A 482 9.76 2.54 7.12
CA GLY A 482 8.51 2.31 7.84
C GLY A 482 7.64 3.54 8.08
N SER A 483 8.10 4.72 7.69
CA SER A 483 7.43 6.02 7.95
C SER A 483 6.03 6.11 7.37
N CYS A 484 5.81 5.48 6.24
CA CYS A 484 4.54 5.47 5.55
C CYS A 484 3.66 4.28 5.95
N THR A 485 4.05 3.47 6.95
CA THR A 485 3.31 2.29 7.37
C THR A 485 1.84 2.62 7.64
N GLY A 486 1.55 3.58 8.51
CA GLY A 486 0.18 3.95 8.84
C GLY A 486 -0.61 4.48 7.63
N LEU A 487 0.05 5.18 6.70
CA LEU A 487 -0.59 5.66 5.49
C LEU A 487 -0.84 4.53 4.48
N VAL A 488 0.10 3.58 4.35
CA VAL A 488 -0.08 2.36 3.53
C VAL A 488 -1.20 1.49 4.09
N GLU A 489 -1.29 1.36 5.42
CA GLU A 489 -2.39 0.67 6.10
C GLU A 489 -3.74 1.33 5.83
N GLN A 490 -3.82 2.66 5.91
CA GLN A 490 -5.03 3.40 5.54
C GLN A 490 -5.40 3.18 4.07
N LEU A 491 -4.42 3.20 3.16
CA LEU A 491 -4.64 2.90 1.74
C LEU A 491 -5.10 1.47 1.53
N LEU A 492 -4.53 0.54 2.28
CA LEU A 492 -4.91 -0.87 2.23
C LEU A 492 -6.34 -1.06 2.74
N MET A 493 -6.69 -0.51 3.91
CA MET A 493 -8.07 -0.51 4.44
C MET A 493 -9.05 0.15 3.47
N PHE A 494 -8.68 1.28 2.90
CA PHE A 494 -9.51 2.02 1.95
C PHE A 494 -9.69 1.28 0.63
N THR A 495 -8.62 0.67 0.11
CA THR A 495 -8.59 0.04 -1.21
C THR A 495 -9.10 -1.40 -1.17
N ALA A 496 -8.81 -2.14 -0.11
CA ALA A 496 -9.27 -3.50 0.12
C ALA A 496 -10.65 -3.59 0.79
N GLY A 497 -11.23 -2.46 1.22
CA GLY A 497 -12.62 -2.40 1.66
C GLY A 497 -12.93 -3.02 3.03
N GLY A 498 -12.06 -2.87 4.01
CA GLY A 498 -12.27 -3.35 5.38
C GLY A 498 -11.72 -4.75 5.65
N ASP A 499 -11.12 -5.35 4.65
CA ASP A 499 -10.52 -6.69 4.70
C ASP A 499 -9.01 -6.69 5.03
N TYR A 500 -8.53 -5.61 5.62
CA TYR A 500 -7.14 -5.45 6.02
C TYR A 500 -6.75 -6.33 7.23
N SER A 501 -5.56 -6.95 7.18
CA SER A 501 -4.92 -7.63 8.31
C SER A 501 -3.50 -7.13 8.53
N ALA A 502 -3.17 -6.75 9.76
CA ALA A 502 -1.84 -6.26 10.15
C ALA A 502 -0.76 -7.37 10.28
N THR A 503 -1.15 -8.63 10.20
CA THR A 503 -0.24 -9.79 10.32
C THR A 503 -0.28 -10.67 9.08
N PRO A 504 0.85 -11.24 8.63
CA PRO A 504 0.90 -12.16 7.50
C PRO A 504 0.37 -13.54 7.90
N LYS A 505 -0.89 -13.61 8.32
CA LYS A 505 -1.60 -14.88 8.46
C LYS A 505 -2.58 -15.00 7.32
N LYS A 506 -2.63 -16.18 6.69
CA LYS A 506 -3.69 -16.66 5.85
C LYS A 506 -5.02 -16.15 6.42
N LYS A 507 -5.72 -15.25 5.70
CA LYS A 507 -6.91 -14.60 6.27
C LYS A 507 -8.01 -15.62 6.45
N ALA A 508 -8.19 -16.07 7.67
CA ALA A 508 -9.32 -16.89 8.05
C ALA A 508 -10.64 -16.10 7.91
N ILE A 509 -11.76 -16.79 7.68
CA ILE A 509 -13.08 -16.16 7.62
C ILE A 509 -13.37 -15.36 8.89
N CYS A 510 -12.98 -15.92 10.05
CA CYS A 510 -13.17 -15.32 11.37
C CYS A 510 -12.24 -16.01 12.41
N GLY A 511 -12.34 -15.61 13.67
CA GLY A 511 -11.58 -16.24 14.76
C GLY A 511 -11.96 -17.70 15.09
N CYS A 512 -13.06 -18.22 14.54
CA CYS A 512 -13.53 -19.59 14.79
C CYS A 512 -12.79 -20.64 13.94
N THR A 513 -12.01 -20.23 12.94
CA THR A 513 -11.28 -21.15 12.04
C THR A 513 -9.98 -20.50 11.55
N GLU A 514 -9.05 -21.33 11.10
CA GLU A 514 -7.86 -20.88 10.39
C GLU A 514 -8.05 -20.91 8.85
N MET A 515 -9.22 -21.35 8.36
CA MET A 515 -9.50 -21.48 6.92
C MET A 515 -9.93 -20.15 6.31
N SER A 516 -9.41 -19.86 5.11
CA SER A 516 -9.81 -18.72 4.29
C SER A 516 -11.19 -18.93 3.64
N HIS A 517 -11.78 -17.87 3.09
CA HIS A 517 -13.02 -17.94 2.31
C HIS A 517 -12.95 -18.96 1.16
N GLN A 518 -11.83 -19.02 0.45
CA GLN A 518 -11.66 -19.96 -0.67
C GLN A 518 -11.61 -21.39 -0.20
N GLU A 519 -10.80 -21.69 0.82
CA GLU A 519 -10.66 -23.06 1.32
C GLU A 519 -11.96 -23.62 1.89
N VAL A 520 -12.75 -22.78 2.54
CA VAL A 520 -14.06 -23.21 3.06
C VAL A 520 -15.03 -23.48 1.91
N ARG A 521 -15.05 -22.64 0.86
CA ARG A 521 -15.87 -22.89 -0.32
C ARG A 521 -15.49 -24.19 -1.02
N ASP A 522 -14.18 -24.39 -1.25
CA ASP A 522 -13.68 -25.62 -1.87
C ASP A 522 -14.08 -26.85 -1.03
N ALA A 523 -13.92 -26.79 0.29
CA ALA A 523 -14.31 -27.86 1.19
C ALA A 523 -15.83 -28.13 1.20
N ILE A 524 -16.67 -27.09 1.08
CA ILE A 524 -18.12 -27.23 0.96
C ILE A 524 -18.47 -28.01 -0.33
N VAL A 525 -17.81 -27.68 -1.44
CA VAL A 525 -18.05 -28.34 -2.73
C VAL A 525 -17.45 -29.76 -2.73
N ASP A 526 -16.18 -29.90 -2.36
CA ASP A 526 -15.45 -31.19 -2.44
C ASP A 526 -16.02 -32.25 -1.51
N ARG A 527 -16.57 -31.84 -0.36
CA ARG A 527 -17.13 -32.75 0.65
C ARG A 527 -18.66 -32.80 0.65
N HIS A 528 -19.31 -32.13 -0.30
CA HIS A 528 -20.76 -32.04 -0.44
C HIS A 528 -21.46 -31.65 0.87
N LEU A 529 -20.98 -30.59 1.53
CA LEU A 529 -21.58 -30.12 2.77
C LEU A 529 -22.82 -29.28 2.46
N THR A 530 -23.96 -29.57 3.12
CA THR A 530 -25.26 -28.95 2.83
C THR A 530 -25.87 -28.23 4.05
N SER A 531 -25.23 -28.27 5.22
CA SER A 531 -25.72 -27.60 6.43
C SER A 531 -24.57 -26.93 7.21
N LEU A 532 -24.92 -25.94 8.04
CA LEU A 532 -23.96 -25.28 8.95
C LEU A 532 -23.32 -26.28 9.91
N ASP A 533 -24.12 -27.19 10.49
CA ASP A 533 -23.64 -28.20 11.44
C ASP A 533 -22.62 -29.14 10.80
N GLN A 534 -22.82 -29.52 9.53
CA GLN A 534 -21.85 -30.32 8.78
C GLN A 534 -20.55 -29.54 8.57
N VAL A 535 -20.63 -28.23 8.25
CA VAL A 535 -19.43 -27.40 8.08
C VAL A 535 -18.66 -27.29 9.40
N TYR A 536 -19.34 -26.98 10.50
CA TYR A 536 -18.70 -26.84 11.81
C TYR A 536 -18.02 -28.14 12.26
N THR A 537 -18.70 -29.27 12.10
CA THR A 537 -18.18 -30.57 12.53
C THR A 537 -17.06 -31.08 11.62
N THR A 538 -17.24 -30.98 10.30
CA THR A 538 -16.28 -31.55 9.31
C THR A 538 -15.00 -30.74 9.18
N LEU A 539 -15.07 -29.42 9.44
CA LEU A 539 -13.93 -28.50 9.29
C LEU A 539 -13.34 -28.03 10.63
N ASP A 540 -13.62 -28.75 11.71
CA ASP A 540 -13.10 -28.50 13.07
C ASP A 540 -13.24 -27.03 13.52
N TRP A 541 -14.47 -26.50 13.43
CA TRP A 541 -14.75 -25.13 13.85
C TRP A 541 -14.60 -24.99 15.38
N LYS A 542 -13.84 -23.99 15.84
CA LYS A 542 -13.58 -23.74 17.29
C LYS A 542 -14.86 -23.45 18.08
N SER A 543 -15.90 -22.92 17.44
CA SER A 543 -17.20 -22.64 18.03
C SER A 543 -18.28 -23.50 17.38
N PRO A 544 -19.07 -24.30 18.14
CA PRO A 544 -20.06 -25.20 17.59
C PRO A 544 -21.23 -24.52 16.87
N ASN A 545 -21.46 -23.23 17.13
CA ASN A 545 -22.54 -22.45 16.51
C ASN A 545 -21.99 -21.32 15.59
N GLY A 546 -20.67 -21.27 15.37
CA GLY A 546 -20.03 -20.19 14.63
C GLY A 546 -20.11 -18.84 15.36
N CYS A 547 -20.00 -17.75 14.63
CA CYS A 547 -20.13 -16.36 15.12
C CYS A 547 -20.88 -15.50 14.10
N ALA A 548 -21.23 -14.27 14.49
CA ALA A 548 -21.94 -13.30 13.64
C ALA A 548 -21.21 -12.97 12.31
N THR A 549 -19.93 -13.29 12.19
CA THR A 549 -19.15 -13.11 10.96
C THR A 549 -19.23 -14.33 10.04
N CYS A 550 -18.91 -15.52 10.56
CA CYS A 550 -18.82 -16.72 9.71
C CYS A 550 -20.17 -17.33 9.39
N ARG A 551 -21.13 -17.34 10.32
CA ARG A 551 -22.43 -17.98 10.14
C ARG A 551 -23.17 -17.45 8.87
N PRO A 552 -23.30 -16.15 8.62
CA PRO A 552 -23.90 -15.65 7.39
C PRO A 552 -23.08 -15.97 6.13
N ALA A 553 -21.76 -15.98 6.21
CA ALA A 553 -20.88 -16.31 5.10
C ALA A 553 -21.02 -17.79 4.71
N LEU A 554 -21.00 -18.68 5.68
CA LEU A 554 -21.17 -20.12 5.47
C LEU A 554 -22.56 -20.45 4.90
N ASN A 555 -23.61 -19.84 5.44
CA ASN A 555 -24.96 -20.01 4.92
C ASN A 555 -25.04 -19.57 3.44
N TYR A 556 -24.41 -18.44 3.12
CA TYR A 556 -24.31 -17.98 1.73
C TYR A 556 -23.58 -19.01 0.85
N TYR A 557 -22.43 -19.55 1.28
CA TYR A 557 -21.64 -20.51 0.49
C TYR A 557 -22.40 -21.83 0.29
N LEU A 558 -23.10 -22.31 1.32
CA LEU A 558 -23.93 -23.51 1.21
C LEU A 558 -25.03 -23.32 0.17
N ILE A 559 -25.82 -22.25 0.26
CA ILE A 559 -26.93 -21.96 -0.67
C ILE A 559 -26.42 -21.66 -2.09
N SER A 560 -25.29 -20.98 -2.24
CA SER A 560 -24.73 -20.69 -3.57
C SER A 560 -24.15 -21.93 -4.25
N SER A 561 -23.66 -22.92 -3.49
CA SER A 561 -23.14 -24.19 -4.01
C SER A 561 -24.24 -25.22 -4.24
N TRP A 562 -25.21 -25.32 -3.33
CA TRP A 562 -26.27 -26.34 -3.32
C TRP A 562 -27.67 -25.71 -3.19
N PRO A 563 -28.18 -24.99 -4.21
CA PRO A 563 -29.38 -24.14 -4.08
C PRO A 563 -30.65 -24.85 -3.64
N LYS A 564 -30.81 -26.16 -3.99
CA LYS A 564 -32.00 -26.94 -3.65
C LYS A 564 -31.79 -27.95 -2.51
N GLU A 565 -30.53 -28.15 -2.10
CA GLU A 565 -30.14 -29.16 -1.12
C GLU A 565 -29.71 -28.55 0.21
N ALA A 566 -29.12 -27.37 0.14
CA ALA A 566 -28.60 -26.69 1.32
C ALA A 566 -29.73 -26.29 2.30
N GLN A 567 -29.50 -26.55 3.57
CA GLN A 567 -30.36 -26.09 4.63
C GLN A 567 -30.11 -24.59 4.91
N ASP A 568 -31.07 -23.75 4.48
CA ASP A 568 -31.02 -22.32 4.74
C ASP A 568 -31.14 -22.00 6.24
N ASP A 569 -30.28 -21.12 6.74
CA ASP A 569 -30.38 -20.54 8.08
C ASP A 569 -31.12 -19.19 8.00
N PRO A 570 -32.43 -19.16 8.34
CA PRO A 570 -33.23 -17.93 8.24
C PRO A 570 -32.67 -16.78 9.07
N GLN A 571 -32.08 -17.07 10.22
CA GLN A 571 -31.48 -16.06 11.09
C GLN A 571 -30.24 -15.41 10.44
N SER A 572 -29.40 -16.19 9.78
CA SER A 572 -28.23 -15.66 9.03
C SER A 572 -28.63 -14.74 7.88
N ARG A 573 -29.75 -15.03 7.19
CA ARG A 573 -30.28 -14.20 6.09
C ARG A 573 -31.14 -13.02 6.56
N ALA A 574 -31.59 -13.02 7.82
CA ALA A 574 -32.66 -12.17 8.26
C ALA A 574 -32.22 -10.77 8.66
N ILE A 575 -31.07 -10.64 9.30
CA ILE A 575 -30.61 -9.33 9.80
C ILE A 575 -30.15 -8.46 8.63
N ASN A 576 -30.96 -7.47 8.29
CA ASN A 576 -30.79 -6.54 7.18
C ASN A 576 -30.79 -7.22 5.78
N GLU A 577 -30.97 -8.52 5.70
CA GLU A 577 -30.92 -9.23 4.40
C GLU A 577 -32.28 -9.75 3.97
N ARG A 578 -33.01 -10.35 4.87
CA ARG A 578 -34.29 -10.98 4.57
C ARG A 578 -35.51 -10.23 5.11
N SER A 579 -35.31 -9.40 6.12
CA SER A 579 -36.41 -8.57 6.63
C SER A 579 -37.00 -7.63 5.56
N HIS A 580 -36.25 -7.38 4.48
CA HIS A 580 -36.67 -6.51 3.37
C HIS A 580 -37.15 -5.13 3.83
N ALA A 581 -36.91 -4.86 5.09
CA ALA A 581 -37.18 -3.61 5.78
C ALA A 581 -35.96 -3.31 6.67
N ASN A 582 -35.38 -2.13 6.55
CA ASN A 582 -34.22 -1.74 7.33
C ASN A 582 -34.64 -1.19 8.68
N ILE A 583 -33.95 -1.59 9.74
CA ILE A 583 -34.07 -0.98 11.08
C ILE A 583 -33.47 0.42 11.01
N GLN A 584 -34.27 1.42 11.34
CA GLN A 584 -33.90 2.81 11.37
C GLN A 584 -33.31 3.23 12.72
N LYS A 585 -32.74 4.44 12.79
CA LYS A 585 -32.06 4.96 13.98
C LYS A 585 -32.97 5.02 15.23
N ASP A 586 -34.26 5.22 15.03
CA ASP A 586 -35.27 5.29 16.10
C ASP A 586 -35.91 3.93 16.45
N GLY A 587 -35.42 2.83 15.86
CA GLY A 587 -35.96 1.49 16.03
C GLY A 587 -37.17 1.16 15.15
N SER A 588 -37.66 2.10 14.35
CA SER A 588 -38.68 1.85 13.33
C SER A 588 -38.08 1.20 12.08
N TYR A 589 -38.91 0.89 11.11
CA TYR A 589 -38.51 0.19 9.89
C TYR A 589 -38.81 1.01 8.63
N SER A 590 -38.02 0.75 7.59
CA SER A 590 -38.20 1.26 6.25
C SER A 590 -38.76 0.18 5.34
N VAL A 591 -39.92 0.41 4.71
CA VAL A 591 -40.58 -0.52 3.78
C VAL A 591 -40.48 0.03 2.36
N ILE A 592 -39.92 -0.76 1.43
CA ILE A 592 -39.72 -0.36 0.04
C ILE A 592 -40.36 -1.40 -0.87
N PRO A 593 -41.57 -1.14 -1.40
CA PRO A 593 -42.20 -2.03 -2.38
C PRO A 593 -41.43 -2.01 -3.73
N ARG A 594 -41.52 -3.09 -4.47
CA ARG A 594 -40.84 -3.23 -5.76
C ARG A 594 -41.64 -2.50 -6.85
N MET A 595 -40.93 -1.71 -7.60
CA MET A 595 -41.39 -1.05 -8.80
C MET A 595 -40.50 -1.54 -9.96
N TRP A 596 -41.05 -2.40 -10.81
CA TRP A 596 -40.33 -3.06 -11.90
C TRP A 596 -39.76 -2.05 -12.89
N GLY A 597 -38.44 -1.98 -13.03
CA GLY A 597 -37.75 -0.99 -13.86
C GLY A 597 -38.01 0.47 -13.44
N GLY A 598 -38.47 0.71 -12.20
CA GLY A 598 -38.85 2.04 -11.71
C GLY A 598 -40.20 2.52 -12.17
N GLU A 599 -41.00 1.70 -12.86
CA GLU A 599 -42.36 2.03 -13.31
C GLU A 599 -43.41 1.63 -12.26
N THR A 600 -44.47 2.41 -12.13
CA THR A 600 -45.62 2.16 -11.26
C THR A 600 -46.89 2.65 -11.93
N ASN A 601 -48.03 2.36 -11.34
CA ASN A 601 -49.33 2.74 -11.86
C ASN A 601 -50.25 3.36 -10.79
N SER A 602 -51.37 3.94 -11.24
CA SER A 602 -52.30 4.65 -10.34
C SER A 602 -52.89 3.74 -9.24
N SER A 603 -53.05 2.46 -9.50
CA SER A 603 -53.59 1.50 -8.54
C SER A 603 -52.55 1.19 -7.41
N GLU A 604 -51.30 0.98 -7.78
CA GLU A 604 -50.20 0.80 -6.81
C GLU A 604 -49.97 2.05 -5.97
N LEU A 605 -49.99 3.23 -6.60
CA LEU A 605 -49.83 4.48 -5.87
C LEU A 605 -50.93 4.72 -4.86
N ARG A 606 -52.21 4.40 -5.21
CA ARG A 606 -53.32 4.51 -4.26
C ARG A 606 -53.17 3.53 -3.09
N ARG A 607 -52.80 2.26 -3.37
CA ARG A 607 -52.55 1.28 -2.29
C ARG A 607 -51.46 1.75 -1.35
N ILE A 608 -50.37 2.30 -1.86
CA ILE A 608 -49.30 2.86 -1.03
C ILE A 608 -49.87 3.99 -0.15
N ALA A 609 -50.65 4.92 -0.72
CA ALA A 609 -51.25 6.03 0.03
C ALA A 609 -52.22 5.52 1.09
N ASP A 610 -53.10 4.58 0.76
CA ASP A 610 -54.07 3.98 1.71
C ASP A 610 -53.36 3.29 2.89
N VAL A 611 -52.26 2.61 2.62
CA VAL A 611 -51.41 1.94 3.66
C VAL A 611 -50.71 2.99 4.55
N VAL A 612 -50.17 4.06 3.95
CA VAL A 612 -49.55 5.16 4.70
C VAL A 612 -50.55 5.80 5.65
N ASP A 613 -51.77 6.07 5.21
CA ASP A 613 -52.83 6.64 6.03
C ASP A 613 -53.30 5.69 7.12
N LYS A 614 -53.52 4.42 6.78
CA LYS A 614 -53.99 3.37 7.71
C LYS A 614 -53.04 3.18 8.89
N TYR A 615 -51.72 3.05 8.60
CA TYR A 615 -50.72 2.78 9.63
C TYR A 615 -50.01 4.05 10.15
N LYS A 616 -50.48 5.25 9.72
CA LYS A 616 -49.94 6.54 10.11
C LYS A 616 -48.44 6.63 9.91
N ILE A 617 -47.95 6.16 8.77
CA ILE A 617 -46.54 6.14 8.42
C ILE A 617 -46.08 7.60 8.26
N PRO A 618 -45.07 8.06 9.04
CA PRO A 618 -44.79 9.49 9.13
C PRO A 618 -44.11 10.08 7.88
N THR A 619 -43.45 9.29 7.07
CA THR A 619 -42.70 9.81 5.91
C THR A 619 -42.73 8.86 4.73
N VAL A 620 -43.04 9.42 3.55
CA VAL A 620 -42.90 8.74 2.25
C VAL A 620 -41.84 9.46 1.44
N LYS A 621 -40.87 8.75 0.89
CA LYS A 621 -39.76 9.34 0.15
C LYS A 621 -39.51 8.64 -1.18
N VAL A 622 -39.47 9.40 -2.26
CA VAL A 622 -38.98 8.94 -3.57
C VAL A 622 -37.46 8.89 -3.50
N THR A 623 -36.87 7.72 -3.79
CA THR A 623 -35.42 7.49 -3.67
C THR A 623 -34.73 7.57 -5.03
N GLY A 624 -33.39 7.80 -5.02
CA GLY A 624 -32.58 7.79 -6.23
C GLY A 624 -32.51 6.42 -6.94
N GLY A 625 -33.03 5.35 -6.30
CA GLY A 625 -33.18 4.01 -6.89
C GLY A 625 -34.49 3.82 -7.63
N GLN A 626 -35.26 4.88 -7.91
CA GLN A 626 -36.58 4.85 -8.56
C GLN A 626 -37.58 3.99 -7.77
N ARG A 627 -37.64 4.16 -6.46
CA ARG A 627 -38.53 3.45 -5.54
C ARG A 627 -39.12 4.42 -4.54
N ILE A 628 -40.28 4.07 -3.99
CA ILE A 628 -40.91 4.76 -2.88
C ILE A 628 -40.51 4.05 -1.57
N ASP A 629 -40.02 4.80 -0.59
CA ASP A 629 -39.60 4.34 0.71
C ASP A 629 -40.57 4.83 1.78
N LEU A 630 -41.17 3.92 2.54
CA LEU A 630 -42.07 4.18 3.64
C LEU A 630 -41.27 4.13 4.93
N LEU A 631 -40.97 5.29 5.52
CA LEU A 631 -40.09 5.46 6.68
C LEU A 631 -40.91 5.60 7.97
N GLY A 632 -40.45 4.96 9.03
CA GLY A 632 -41.10 5.04 10.36
C GLY A 632 -42.15 3.97 10.61
N VAL A 633 -42.12 2.83 9.88
CA VAL A 633 -43.02 1.71 10.11
C VAL A 633 -42.68 1.02 11.43
N LYS A 634 -43.67 0.78 12.28
CA LYS A 634 -43.47 0.07 13.53
C LYS A 634 -43.26 -1.42 13.30
N LYS A 635 -42.48 -2.08 14.15
CA LYS A 635 -42.20 -3.53 14.04
C LYS A 635 -43.47 -4.37 14.04
N GLU A 636 -44.40 -4.07 14.91
CA GLU A 636 -45.69 -4.78 15.06
C GLU A 636 -46.59 -4.67 13.84
N ASP A 637 -46.45 -3.58 13.05
CA ASP A 637 -47.25 -3.31 11.84
C ASP A 637 -46.61 -3.89 10.58
N LEU A 638 -45.34 -4.24 10.61
CA LEU A 638 -44.52 -4.54 9.42
C LEU A 638 -45.13 -5.63 8.53
N VAL A 639 -45.60 -6.72 9.11
CA VAL A 639 -46.24 -7.84 8.39
C VAL A 639 -47.54 -7.40 7.74
N ASN A 640 -48.36 -6.63 8.44
CA ASN A 640 -49.64 -6.17 7.94
C ASN A 640 -49.45 -5.11 6.86
N VAL A 641 -48.46 -4.23 6.99
CA VAL A 641 -48.11 -3.24 5.96
C VAL A 641 -47.73 -3.94 4.65
N TRP A 642 -46.89 -4.98 4.69
CA TRP A 642 -46.54 -5.72 3.50
C TRP A 642 -47.76 -6.45 2.87
N LYS A 643 -48.61 -7.03 3.70
CA LYS A 643 -49.82 -7.69 3.25
C LYS A 643 -50.79 -6.74 2.55
N ASP A 644 -51.02 -5.58 3.15
CA ASP A 644 -51.97 -4.59 2.62
C ASP A 644 -51.42 -3.88 1.37
N ILE A 645 -50.12 -3.64 1.28
CA ILE A 645 -49.47 -3.13 0.10
C ILE A 645 -49.62 -4.09 -1.09
N GLY A 646 -49.53 -5.42 -0.84
CA GLY A 646 -49.69 -6.44 -1.87
C GLY A 646 -48.74 -6.28 -3.06
N MET A 647 -47.55 -5.80 -2.80
CA MET A 647 -46.45 -5.65 -3.77
C MET A 647 -45.23 -6.42 -3.32
N PRO A 648 -44.42 -6.99 -4.24
CA PRO A 648 -43.19 -7.67 -3.89
C PRO A 648 -42.19 -6.76 -3.18
N SER A 649 -41.28 -7.37 -2.39
CA SER A 649 -40.22 -6.62 -1.73
C SER A 649 -39.22 -6.04 -2.71
N GLY A 650 -38.83 -4.80 -2.49
CA GLY A 650 -37.78 -4.13 -3.22
C GLY A 650 -36.36 -4.56 -2.83
N HIS A 651 -36.20 -5.45 -1.85
CA HIS A 651 -34.90 -5.96 -1.33
C HIS A 651 -33.90 -4.83 -1.05
N ALA A 652 -34.39 -3.71 -0.52
CA ALA A 652 -33.63 -2.45 -0.50
C ALA A 652 -32.34 -2.50 0.32
N TYR A 653 -32.31 -3.37 1.30
CA TYR A 653 -31.16 -3.51 2.22
C TYR A 653 -30.56 -4.92 2.20
N ALA A 654 -31.08 -5.82 1.39
CA ALA A 654 -30.62 -7.18 1.26
C ALA A 654 -29.33 -7.34 0.43
N LYS A 655 -28.65 -8.46 0.58
CA LYS A 655 -27.60 -8.94 -0.32
C LYS A 655 -28.22 -9.64 -1.53
N ALA A 656 -28.94 -8.87 -2.32
CA ALA A 656 -29.75 -9.31 -3.44
C ALA A 656 -29.77 -8.25 -4.52
N LEU A 657 -30.51 -8.51 -5.61
CA LEU A 657 -30.82 -7.50 -6.60
C LEU A 657 -31.70 -6.41 -5.94
N ARG A 658 -31.16 -5.20 -5.82
CA ARG A 658 -31.90 -4.08 -5.21
C ARG A 658 -32.89 -3.44 -6.15
N THR A 659 -32.44 -3.10 -7.35
CA THR A 659 -33.28 -2.45 -8.39
C THR A 659 -32.57 -2.54 -9.72
N VAL A 660 -33.32 -2.47 -10.80
CA VAL A 660 -32.85 -2.13 -12.14
C VAL A 660 -33.35 -0.73 -12.48
N LYS A 661 -32.46 0.26 -12.37
CA LYS A 661 -32.80 1.65 -12.72
C LYS A 661 -32.91 1.79 -14.23
N THR A 662 -33.93 2.48 -14.72
CA THR A 662 -34.12 2.70 -16.16
C THR A 662 -34.21 4.19 -16.48
N CYS A 663 -33.96 4.57 -17.72
CA CYS A 663 -34.45 5.81 -18.27
C CYS A 663 -35.76 5.54 -19.04
N VAL A 664 -36.40 6.57 -19.55
CA VAL A 664 -37.72 6.44 -20.22
C VAL A 664 -37.66 5.76 -21.61
N GLY A 665 -36.46 5.41 -22.10
CA GLY A 665 -36.26 4.60 -23.29
C GLY A 665 -36.76 5.22 -24.63
N SER A 666 -36.76 4.39 -25.67
CA SER A 666 -37.19 4.81 -27.00
C SER A 666 -38.70 5.08 -27.10
N GLU A 667 -39.48 4.56 -26.15
CA GLU A 667 -40.92 4.79 -26.12
C GLU A 667 -41.28 6.27 -25.86
N TRP A 668 -40.55 6.92 -24.96
CA TRP A 668 -40.86 8.29 -24.52
C TRP A 668 -39.75 9.31 -24.82
N CYS A 669 -38.54 8.87 -25.08
CA CYS A 669 -37.42 9.76 -25.33
C CYS A 669 -37.07 9.85 -26.81
N ARG A 670 -37.14 11.03 -27.40
CA ARG A 670 -36.75 11.29 -28.81
C ARG A 670 -35.30 10.89 -29.14
N MET A 671 -34.47 10.69 -28.14
CA MET A 671 -33.05 10.30 -28.27
C MET A 671 -32.81 8.85 -27.92
N GLY A 672 -33.84 8.13 -27.49
CA GLY A 672 -33.74 6.71 -27.14
C GLY A 672 -33.57 5.85 -28.39
N THR A 673 -32.56 4.99 -28.38
CA THR A 673 -32.32 4.02 -29.47
C THR A 673 -32.93 2.67 -29.15
N GLN A 674 -33.10 2.35 -27.86
CA GLN A 674 -33.64 1.09 -27.37
C GLN A 674 -34.66 1.28 -26.25
N ASP A 675 -35.58 0.33 -26.06
CA ASP A 675 -36.54 0.33 -24.98
C ASP A 675 -35.90 -0.12 -23.67
N SER A 676 -35.37 0.85 -22.93
CA SER A 676 -34.70 0.61 -21.64
C SER A 676 -35.67 0.22 -20.52
N THR A 677 -36.92 0.65 -20.59
CA THR A 677 -37.93 0.35 -19.58
C THR A 677 -38.29 -1.12 -19.62
N GLN A 678 -38.64 -1.65 -20.81
CA GLN A 678 -38.96 -3.06 -20.97
C GLN A 678 -37.75 -3.95 -20.66
N MET A 679 -36.55 -3.61 -21.16
CA MET A 679 -35.33 -4.37 -20.88
C MET A 679 -35.01 -4.35 -19.38
N GLY A 680 -35.20 -3.25 -18.68
CA GLY A 680 -35.02 -3.16 -17.22
C GLY A 680 -35.99 -4.05 -16.44
N LYS A 681 -37.28 -4.07 -16.84
CA LYS A 681 -38.28 -4.97 -16.25
C LYS A 681 -37.91 -6.43 -16.46
N ASP A 682 -37.43 -6.80 -17.65
CA ASP A 682 -37.06 -8.18 -17.97
C ASP A 682 -35.85 -8.63 -17.15
N LEU A 683 -34.83 -7.79 -17.06
CA LEU A 683 -33.67 -8.05 -16.19
C LEU A 683 -34.08 -8.17 -14.72
N GLU A 684 -34.93 -7.26 -14.24
CA GLU A 684 -35.32 -7.24 -12.84
C GLU A 684 -36.16 -8.49 -12.50
N ARG A 685 -37.04 -8.93 -13.36
CA ARG A 685 -37.83 -10.16 -13.18
C ARG A 685 -36.97 -11.40 -13.24
N ALA A 686 -36.06 -11.49 -14.22
CA ALA A 686 -35.19 -12.63 -14.39
C ALA A 686 -34.20 -12.84 -13.23
N LEU A 687 -33.80 -11.75 -12.54
CA LEU A 687 -32.80 -11.76 -11.48
C LEU A 687 -33.39 -11.51 -10.07
N TRP A 688 -34.70 -11.33 -9.97
CA TRP A 688 -35.37 -11.09 -8.70
C TRP A 688 -35.16 -12.28 -7.76
N ARG A 689 -35.05 -12.03 -6.48
CA ARG A 689 -34.78 -13.01 -5.41
C ARG A 689 -33.36 -13.58 -5.38
N MET A 690 -32.47 -13.10 -6.25
CA MET A 690 -31.10 -13.55 -6.28
C MET A 690 -30.37 -13.24 -4.96
N TYR A 691 -29.88 -14.27 -4.25
CA TYR A 691 -28.98 -14.11 -3.11
C TYR A 691 -27.54 -14.05 -3.64
N ALA A 692 -26.81 -12.98 -3.30
CA ALA A 692 -25.50 -12.66 -3.84
C ALA A 692 -24.50 -12.37 -2.69
N PRO A 693 -23.18 -12.39 -2.93
CA PRO A 693 -22.17 -12.07 -1.91
C PRO A 693 -22.37 -10.70 -1.27
N HIS A 694 -22.82 -9.73 -2.06
CA HIS A 694 -23.19 -8.39 -1.64
C HIS A 694 -24.40 -7.89 -2.42
N LYS A 695 -24.88 -6.68 -2.07
CA LYS A 695 -25.94 -6.00 -2.83
C LYS A 695 -25.54 -5.82 -4.28
N VAL A 696 -26.48 -6.03 -5.19
CA VAL A 696 -26.30 -5.87 -6.64
C VAL A 696 -27.26 -4.76 -7.15
N LYS A 697 -26.72 -3.85 -7.95
CA LYS A 697 -27.47 -2.76 -8.59
C LYS A 697 -27.25 -2.81 -10.08
N LEU A 698 -28.33 -2.78 -10.84
CA LEU A 698 -28.28 -2.72 -12.29
C LEU A 698 -28.87 -1.39 -12.79
N ALA A 699 -28.55 -1.04 -14.03
CA ALA A 699 -29.25 0.03 -14.74
C ALA A 699 -29.24 -0.21 -16.24
N VAL A 700 -30.31 0.23 -16.89
CA VAL A 700 -30.50 0.19 -18.33
C VAL A 700 -30.72 1.61 -18.85
N SER A 701 -29.83 2.10 -19.68
CA SER A 701 -29.98 3.36 -20.42
C SER A 701 -30.33 3.08 -21.87
N GLY A 702 -31.36 3.73 -22.37
CA GLY A 702 -31.85 3.53 -23.74
C GLY A 702 -31.00 4.15 -24.84
N CYS A 703 -29.92 4.85 -24.50
CA CYS A 703 -28.95 5.40 -25.45
C CYS A 703 -27.63 5.76 -24.73
N PRO A 704 -26.53 6.07 -25.46
CA PRO A 704 -25.20 6.39 -24.89
C PRO A 704 -25.15 7.62 -23.95
N ARG A 705 -26.21 8.41 -23.82
CA ARG A 705 -26.32 9.52 -22.85
C ARG A 705 -26.29 9.03 -21.39
N ASN A 706 -26.53 7.73 -21.18
CA ASN A 706 -26.37 7.07 -19.89
C ASN A 706 -27.20 7.68 -18.73
N CYS A 707 -28.42 8.12 -19.01
CA CYS A 707 -29.29 8.81 -18.05
C CYS A 707 -29.69 7.97 -16.83
N ALA A 708 -29.66 6.63 -16.95
CA ALA A 708 -29.88 5.71 -15.82
C ALA A 708 -28.60 5.42 -15.01
N GLU A 709 -27.46 6.05 -15.36
CA GLU A 709 -26.17 5.87 -14.68
C GLU A 709 -25.63 4.42 -14.79
N SER A 710 -25.84 3.77 -15.94
CA SER A 710 -25.40 2.40 -16.21
C SER A 710 -23.89 2.24 -16.04
N GLY A 711 -23.10 3.27 -16.37
CA GLY A 711 -21.64 3.26 -16.27
C GLY A 711 -21.04 3.18 -14.86
N ILE A 712 -21.87 3.17 -13.79
CA ILE A 712 -21.43 3.06 -12.39
C ILE A 712 -22.22 1.99 -11.62
N LYS A 713 -22.72 0.98 -12.31
CA LYS A 713 -23.50 -0.10 -11.69
C LYS A 713 -22.72 -1.43 -11.71
N ASP A 714 -23.15 -2.35 -10.88
CA ASP A 714 -22.59 -3.72 -10.84
C ASP A 714 -22.72 -4.39 -12.22
N VAL A 715 -23.89 -4.19 -12.87
CA VAL A 715 -24.09 -4.45 -14.30
C VAL A 715 -24.82 -3.24 -14.91
N GLY A 716 -24.24 -2.66 -15.94
CA GLY A 716 -24.79 -1.57 -16.70
C GLY A 716 -25.09 -1.97 -18.13
N VAL A 717 -26.26 -1.61 -18.63
CA VAL A 717 -26.69 -1.88 -20.01
C VAL A 717 -26.98 -0.56 -20.71
N ILE A 718 -26.44 -0.36 -21.90
CA ILE A 718 -26.61 0.87 -22.68
C ILE A 718 -27.07 0.51 -24.07
N GLY A 719 -28.23 1.05 -24.48
CA GLY A 719 -28.76 0.90 -25.83
C GLY A 719 -27.92 1.66 -26.85
N VAL A 720 -27.66 1.02 -27.97
CA VAL A 720 -27.00 1.58 -29.15
C VAL A 720 -27.80 1.18 -30.41
N ASP A 721 -27.59 1.84 -31.54
CA ASP A 721 -28.35 1.56 -32.77
C ASP A 721 -28.28 0.09 -33.20
N SER A 722 -27.19 -0.59 -32.92
CA SER A 722 -26.94 -1.98 -33.32
C SER A 722 -27.21 -3.01 -32.22
N GLY A 723 -27.90 -2.65 -31.12
CA GLY A 723 -28.22 -3.53 -30.00
C GLY A 723 -27.86 -2.91 -28.64
N TRP A 724 -27.09 -3.62 -27.80
CA TRP A 724 -26.82 -3.25 -26.43
C TRP A 724 -25.34 -3.41 -26.09
N GLU A 725 -24.82 -2.47 -25.33
CA GLU A 725 -23.49 -2.58 -24.70
C GLU A 725 -23.64 -2.92 -23.22
N LEU A 726 -22.90 -3.93 -22.78
CA LEU A 726 -22.87 -4.36 -21.39
C LEU A 726 -21.58 -3.87 -20.72
N TYR A 727 -21.73 -3.41 -19.49
CA TYR A 727 -20.67 -2.93 -18.61
C TYR A 727 -20.76 -3.63 -17.27
N VAL A 728 -19.62 -4.01 -16.65
CA VAL A 728 -19.59 -4.76 -15.39
C VAL A 728 -18.61 -4.16 -14.37
N GLY A 729 -18.88 -4.39 -13.09
CA GLY A 729 -17.98 -4.01 -12.00
C GLY A 729 -17.98 -2.53 -11.62
N GLY A 730 -19.03 -1.79 -11.95
CA GLY A 730 -19.18 -0.42 -11.46
C GLY A 730 -19.65 -0.36 -9.99
N ASN A 731 -19.42 0.76 -9.35
CA ASN A 731 -19.90 1.05 -8.00
C ASN A 731 -20.27 2.52 -7.81
N GLY A 732 -21.54 2.81 -7.64
CA GLY A 732 -22.02 4.13 -7.19
C GLY A 732 -22.17 4.15 -5.67
N GLY A 733 -21.07 4.01 -4.92
CA GLY A 733 -21.01 4.02 -3.46
C GLY A 733 -20.10 5.11 -2.91
N ILE A 734 -19.53 4.90 -1.71
CA ILE A 734 -18.58 5.82 -1.06
C ILE A 734 -17.41 6.13 -2.00
N LYS A 735 -16.90 5.13 -2.69
CA LYS A 735 -15.98 5.29 -3.80
C LYS A 735 -16.71 4.93 -5.08
N THR A 736 -16.81 5.89 -6.00
CA THR A 736 -17.40 5.64 -7.32
C THR A 736 -16.37 4.93 -8.20
N GLU A 737 -16.75 3.74 -8.70
CA GLU A 737 -15.97 3.00 -9.68
C GLU A 737 -16.72 2.97 -11.00
N VAL A 738 -16.02 3.30 -12.08
CA VAL A 738 -16.56 3.22 -13.44
C VAL A 738 -16.63 1.75 -13.85
N ALA A 739 -17.76 1.33 -14.40
CA ALA A 739 -17.93 -0.02 -14.92
C ALA A 739 -17.08 -0.24 -16.17
N HIS A 740 -16.52 -1.43 -16.29
CA HIS A 740 -15.70 -1.82 -17.43
C HIS A 740 -16.58 -2.26 -18.60
N PHE A 741 -16.25 -1.83 -19.80
CA PHE A 741 -16.88 -2.38 -20.99
C PHE A 741 -16.65 -3.91 -21.06
N PHE A 742 -17.75 -4.63 -21.18
CA PHE A 742 -17.74 -6.10 -21.17
C PHE A 742 -17.89 -6.67 -22.59
N CYS A 743 -19.04 -6.45 -23.21
CA CYS A 743 -19.30 -6.90 -24.56
C CYS A 743 -20.43 -6.08 -25.21
N LYS A 744 -20.66 -6.37 -26.50
CA LYS A 744 -21.80 -5.87 -27.26
C LYS A 744 -22.65 -7.05 -27.74
N VAL A 745 -23.96 -6.94 -27.55
CA VAL A 745 -24.93 -7.96 -27.92
C VAL A 745 -26.06 -7.37 -28.75
N LYS A 746 -26.80 -8.18 -29.50
CA LYS A 746 -27.81 -7.69 -30.45
C LYS A 746 -29.22 -7.73 -29.92
N THR A 747 -29.54 -8.70 -29.09
CA THR A 747 -30.91 -9.03 -28.67
C THR A 747 -31.10 -8.87 -27.15
N PRO A 748 -32.34 -8.56 -26.70
CA PRO A 748 -32.68 -8.56 -25.27
C PRO A 748 -32.38 -9.90 -24.58
N GLN A 749 -32.55 -11.02 -25.26
CA GLN A 749 -32.27 -12.33 -24.71
C GLN A 749 -30.77 -12.54 -24.40
N GLU A 750 -29.89 -12.07 -25.28
CA GLU A 750 -28.46 -12.06 -25.01
C GLU A 750 -28.10 -11.15 -23.83
N VAL A 751 -28.77 -10.01 -23.66
CA VAL A 751 -28.57 -9.15 -22.46
C VAL A 751 -28.87 -9.92 -21.18
N LEU A 752 -29.96 -10.68 -21.12
CA LEU A 752 -30.32 -11.52 -19.97
C LEU A 752 -29.28 -12.61 -19.72
N GLU A 753 -28.90 -13.35 -20.77
CA GLU A 753 -27.94 -14.44 -20.67
C GLU A 753 -26.56 -13.98 -20.18
N TYR A 754 -25.99 -12.95 -20.82
CA TYR A 754 -24.65 -12.45 -20.47
C TYR A 754 -24.62 -11.79 -19.10
N SER A 755 -25.63 -11.00 -18.74
CA SER A 755 -25.76 -10.40 -17.43
C SER A 755 -25.94 -11.46 -16.33
N GLY A 756 -26.79 -12.44 -16.59
CA GLY A 756 -27.04 -13.55 -15.65
C GLY A 756 -25.82 -14.45 -15.48
N ALA A 757 -25.13 -14.81 -16.56
CA ALA A 757 -23.91 -15.58 -16.50
C ALA A 757 -22.79 -14.87 -15.69
N PHE A 758 -22.62 -13.54 -15.89
CA PHE A 758 -21.69 -12.74 -15.08
C PHE A 758 -22.06 -12.78 -13.60
N LEU A 759 -23.31 -12.59 -13.27
CA LEU A 759 -23.78 -12.61 -11.88
C LEU A 759 -23.69 -14.00 -11.24
N GLN A 760 -23.92 -15.06 -12.01
CA GLN A 760 -23.72 -16.43 -11.50
C GLN A 760 -22.24 -16.76 -11.28
N LEU A 761 -21.37 -16.36 -12.17
CA LEU A 761 -19.92 -16.49 -11.97
C LEU A 761 -19.47 -15.73 -10.70
N TYR A 762 -19.94 -14.51 -10.53
CA TYR A 762 -19.70 -13.73 -9.31
C TYR A 762 -20.29 -14.40 -8.07
N ARG A 763 -21.46 -15.02 -8.13
CA ARG A 763 -22.03 -15.80 -7.03
C ARG A 763 -21.16 -17.00 -6.66
N LYS A 764 -20.60 -17.70 -7.65
CA LYS A 764 -19.75 -18.89 -7.46
C LYS A 764 -18.34 -18.54 -6.97
N GLU A 765 -17.78 -17.42 -7.36
CA GLU A 765 -16.36 -17.08 -7.09
C GLU A 765 -16.18 -15.93 -6.10
N GLY A 766 -17.20 -15.07 -5.95
CA GLY A 766 -17.15 -13.92 -5.05
C GLY A 766 -17.13 -14.33 -3.59
N TRP A 767 -16.33 -13.64 -2.78
CA TRP A 767 -16.33 -13.84 -1.34
C TRP A 767 -17.51 -13.12 -0.68
N TYR A 768 -18.02 -13.66 0.42
CA TYR A 768 -19.09 -13.02 1.15
C TYR A 768 -18.69 -11.59 1.57
N LEU A 769 -19.54 -10.60 1.30
CA LEU A 769 -19.35 -9.17 1.41
C LEU A 769 -18.46 -8.53 0.32
N GLU A 770 -17.91 -9.27 -0.61
CA GLU A 770 -17.16 -8.72 -1.74
C GLU A 770 -18.11 -8.12 -2.79
N ARG A 771 -17.83 -6.89 -3.27
CA ARG A 771 -18.56 -6.23 -4.35
C ARG A 771 -18.07 -6.72 -5.71
N THR A 772 -18.88 -6.59 -6.75
CA THR A 772 -18.51 -6.96 -8.13
C THR A 772 -17.25 -6.24 -8.63
N CYS A 773 -17.06 -4.96 -8.26
CA CYS A 773 -15.85 -4.22 -8.60
C CYS A 773 -14.60 -4.79 -7.94
N HIS A 774 -14.70 -5.23 -6.68
CA HIS A 774 -13.60 -5.87 -5.97
C HIS A 774 -13.33 -7.28 -6.49
N TYR A 775 -14.39 -8.05 -6.80
CA TYR A 775 -14.29 -9.35 -7.43
C TYR A 775 -13.51 -9.27 -8.75
N ILE A 776 -13.91 -8.35 -9.67
CA ILE A 776 -13.20 -8.14 -10.93
C ILE A 776 -11.74 -7.70 -10.69
N SER A 777 -11.50 -6.84 -9.70
CA SER A 777 -10.12 -6.42 -9.35
C SER A 777 -9.27 -7.59 -8.85
N ARG A 778 -9.87 -8.57 -8.16
CA ARG A 778 -9.19 -9.77 -7.63
C ARG A 778 -8.89 -10.81 -8.70
N VAL A 779 -9.88 -11.13 -9.54
CA VAL A 779 -9.76 -12.23 -10.52
C VAL A 779 -9.25 -11.76 -11.89
N GLY A 780 -9.32 -10.46 -12.18
CA GLY A 780 -9.00 -9.86 -13.47
C GLY A 780 -10.17 -9.88 -14.45
N LEU A 781 -10.40 -8.75 -15.13
CA LEU A 781 -11.47 -8.63 -16.13
C LEU A 781 -11.32 -9.61 -17.29
N ASP A 782 -10.08 -9.84 -17.76
CA ASP A 782 -9.79 -10.75 -18.86
C ASP A 782 -10.13 -12.20 -18.50
N SER A 783 -9.88 -12.61 -17.25
CA SER A 783 -10.29 -13.94 -16.76
C SER A 783 -11.81 -14.11 -16.79
N VAL A 784 -12.57 -13.08 -16.39
CA VAL A 784 -14.04 -13.08 -16.43
C VAL A 784 -14.53 -13.11 -17.88
N LYS A 785 -13.93 -12.32 -18.77
CA LYS A 785 -14.26 -12.34 -20.21
C LYS A 785 -14.01 -13.71 -20.83
N LYS A 786 -12.87 -14.32 -20.54
CA LYS A 786 -12.53 -15.66 -21.05
C LYS A 786 -13.60 -16.71 -20.70
N LYS A 787 -14.10 -16.69 -19.45
CA LYS A 787 -15.10 -17.65 -18.95
C LYS A 787 -16.51 -17.42 -19.52
N ILE A 788 -16.82 -16.18 -19.98
CA ILE A 788 -18.18 -15.84 -20.40
C ILE A 788 -18.25 -15.52 -21.89
N LEU A 789 -17.27 -14.79 -22.45
CA LEU A 789 -17.31 -14.39 -23.86
C LEU A 789 -16.70 -15.45 -24.77
N ASP A 790 -15.58 -16.06 -24.37
CA ASP A 790 -14.86 -17.05 -25.18
C ASP A 790 -15.40 -18.47 -24.98
N ASP A 791 -16.01 -18.76 -23.81
CA ASP A 791 -16.61 -20.05 -23.49
C ASP A 791 -18.15 -19.98 -23.60
N HIS A 792 -18.66 -20.32 -24.77
CA HIS A 792 -20.09 -20.26 -25.06
C HIS A 792 -20.90 -21.27 -24.25
N GLU A 793 -20.42 -22.51 -24.13
CA GLU A 793 -21.09 -23.56 -23.37
C GLU A 793 -21.07 -23.27 -21.87
N GLY A 794 -19.93 -22.81 -21.33
CA GLY A 794 -19.79 -22.40 -19.95
C GLY A 794 -20.70 -21.21 -19.60
N ARG A 795 -20.87 -20.24 -20.49
CA ARG A 795 -21.81 -19.13 -20.31
C ARG A 795 -23.26 -19.62 -20.22
N GLN A 796 -23.67 -20.49 -21.12
CA GLN A 796 -25.02 -21.04 -21.10
C GLN A 796 -25.28 -21.87 -19.84
N ALA A 797 -24.31 -22.67 -19.43
CA ALA A 797 -24.38 -23.42 -18.17
C ALA A 797 -24.53 -22.52 -16.95
N LEU A 798 -23.75 -21.42 -16.86
CA LEU A 798 -23.86 -20.43 -15.79
C LEU A 798 -25.26 -19.77 -15.75
N TRP A 799 -25.80 -19.41 -16.91
CA TRP A 799 -27.13 -18.85 -16.98
C TRP A 799 -28.20 -19.85 -16.53
N ALA A 800 -28.13 -21.10 -16.98
CA ALA A 800 -29.03 -22.15 -16.56
C ALA A 800 -28.94 -22.46 -15.05
N GLU A 801 -27.74 -22.49 -14.50
CA GLU A 801 -27.51 -22.64 -13.05
C GLU A 801 -28.16 -21.51 -12.24
N LEU A 802 -28.05 -20.26 -12.72
CA LEU A 802 -28.70 -19.15 -12.05
C LEU A 802 -30.22 -19.28 -12.08
N GLN A 803 -30.81 -19.60 -13.22
CA GLN A 803 -32.26 -19.81 -13.35
C GLN A 803 -32.73 -20.95 -12.44
N TYR A 804 -32.01 -22.07 -12.41
CA TYR A 804 -32.29 -23.18 -11.49
C TYR A 804 -32.26 -22.74 -10.01
N ALA A 805 -31.24 -21.92 -9.62
CA ALA A 805 -31.14 -21.43 -8.26
C ALA A 805 -32.27 -20.48 -7.87
N LEU A 806 -32.82 -19.73 -8.83
CA LEU A 806 -33.89 -18.76 -8.58
C LEU A 806 -35.31 -19.36 -8.68
N ASP A 807 -35.43 -20.52 -9.34
CA ASP A 807 -36.71 -21.20 -9.48
C ASP A 807 -37.28 -21.61 -8.11
N GLY A 808 -38.50 -21.18 -7.80
CA GLY A 808 -39.17 -21.52 -6.53
C GLY A 808 -38.69 -20.74 -5.29
N GLU A 809 -37.74 -19.80 -5.42
CA GLU A 809 -37.32 -18.95 -4.29
C GLU A 809 -38.49 -18.01 -3.91
N PRO A 810 -39.01 -18.05 -2.64
CA PRO A 810 -40.15 -17.25 -2.25
C PRO A 810 -39.78 -15.80 -1.97
N ASP A 811 -40.70 -14.86 -2.22
CA ASP A 811 -40.66 -13.55 -1.59
C ASP A 811 -41.26 -13.63 -0.19
N PRO A 812 -40.48 -13.42 0.88
CA PRO A 812 -40.90 -13.69 2.26
C PRO A 812 -42.03 -12.75 2.72
N TRP A 813 -42.27 -11.62 2.07
CA TRP A 813 -43.34 -10.69 2.42
C TRP A 813 -44.55 -10.79 1.47
N PHE A 814 -44.32 -11.01 0.20
CA PHE A 814 -45.40 -11.11 -0.80
C PHE A 814 -46.11 -12.48 -0.72
N GLU A 815 -45.35 -13.56 -0.52
CA GLU A 815 -45.83 -14.93 -0.37
C GLU A 815 -45.96 -15.33 1.12
N PHE A 816 -46.13 -14.36 2.00
CA PHE A 816 -46.10 -14.53 3.46
C PHE A 816 -47.22 -15.44 3.96
N ASP A 817 -46.85 -16.55 4.56
CA ASP A 817 -47.72 -17.40 5.39
C ASP A 817 -47.30 -17.31 6.85
N LYS A 818 -48.13 -16.69 7.69
CA LYS A 818 -47.84 -16.43 9.12
C LYS A 818 -47.51 -17.68 9.92
N ALA A 819 -48.00 -18.84 9.49
CA ALA A 819 -47.76 -20.13 10.14
C ALA A 819 -46.37 -20.71 9.83
N LYS A 820 -45.70 -20.24 8.81
CA LYS A 820 -44.41 -20.76 8.34
C LYS A 820 -43.23 -19.83 8.60
N VAL A 821 -43.45 -18.63 9.15
CA VAL A 821 -42.37 -17.68 9.40
C VAL A 821 -41.62 -18.02 10.67
N ASP A 822 -40.34 -18.21 10.53
CA ASP A 822 -39.44 -18.33 11.69
C ASP A 822 -39.15 -16.94 12.25
N LEU A 823 -39.73 -16.64 13.42
CA LEU A 823 -39.59 -15.34 14.06
C LEU A 823 -38.15 -15.04 14.49
N ARG A 824 -37.27 -16.04 14.61
CA ARG A 824 -35.84 -15.87 14.92
C ARG A 824 -35.13 -15.06 13.84
N GLN A 825 -35.69 -14.98 12.61
CA GLN A 825 -35.14 -14.11 11.56
C GLN A 825 -35.08 -12.63 11.94
N PHE A 826 -35.79 -12.19 12.98
CA PHE A 826 -35.79 -10.81 13.46
C PHE A 826 -34.93 -10.60 14.71
N GLU A 827 -34.29 -11.64 15.19
CA GLU A 827 -33.37 -11.57 16.32
C GLU A 827 -31.92 -11.33 15.85
N ALA A 828 -31.14 -10.65 16.67
CA ALA A 828 -29.72 -10.46 16.41
C ALA A 828 -28.95 -11.80 16.54
N LEU A 829 -27.96 -12.00 15.67
CA LEU A 829 -27.05 -13.14 15.75
C LEU A 829 -26.14 -13.06 16.95
#